data_5bd8dc03e26fd89115ffe0b98b1ec3a6
#
_entry.id   5bd8dc03e26fd89115ffe0b98b1ec3a6
#
_cell.length_a   1.000
_cell.length_b   1.000
_cell.length_c   1.000
_cell.angle_alpha   90.00
_cell.angle_beta   90.00
_cell.angle_gamma   90.00
#
_symmetry.space_group_name_H-M   'P 1'
#
loop_
_entity.id
_entity.type
_entity.pdbx_description
1 polymer ?
#
loop_
_entity_poly.entity_id
_entity_poly.type
_entity_poly.pdbx_seq_one_letter_code
_entity_poly.pdbx_strand_id
1 'polypeptide(L)'
;MTVSSPVAKKRSDYQTPDFLISHVDMVFHLDVVKTRVITTSQITRNGQHDRPLVLDGESIKLVSVALNEDAIHDYSLNDEQLSIQTTESTFTLCVETEINPSENKTLEGLYFSAGAYCTQCEAEGFRKITYFLDRPDVLAKYDVTIFADKERYPHLLSNGNQIGKGQLDDGRHWVKWQDPFNKPSYLFALVAGDFDLLTDNFITQSGRNVLLELYVDKGALDKGHHAIASLKKAMAWDEEVFGLEYDLDIYMVVAVDFFNMGAMENKGLNVFNSKFVLADAQSATDDDFFNIEAVIGHEYFHNWTGNRVTCRDWFQLSLKEGLTVFRDQQFSADMSSPVFNRIKNVQIIREHQFAEDASAMAHPIRPEEVIEMNNFYTVTVYDKGAEVIRMMHTLLGVDGFRKGVDLYFERFDGQAVTCDDFVQAMQDATDIDLTHFRLWYSQSGTPKVTVTDTFEQSSGRYTLTFTQSTPPTADQAQKHALHIPFKFELLDQQGMSISDDSVPELEAKIIELTQAKHEITVSGLSEKPTPSLLLNFSAPVKVDYPYSHQQLSHIILHSSDEFSRWDASQSLYSRCIHSLATTPDSPDEELFDSMLVAVSGMFELADSNPALAAAMLSVPSFETLSQQVDEIQVEALYHAQRSIRNLIATSLSEKWLALYNKQITGPYQYDADDVDKRRLRNLSLSYLVQGDAAQASELLTAQFASADNMTDSLGVLKAAQYGSVDQFDHLMAQFEERWRHDPLVLDKWFALHANMERSDILARLPLLLSHEKFSLDNPNRVRSVLGSFAFYNVLGFHAIDGSGYQFLADYILKLNSVNPQVAARIITPLTQWQKFDPKRQELMRYQLARIADCKTLSKDLIEKVSKSLNYTAH
;
A
#
# COMPACT_ATOMS: atom_id res chain seq x y z
N MET A 1 -21.30 29.60 15.56
CA MET A 1 -22.02 28.39 15.12
C MET A 1 -21.35 27.23 15.83
N THR A 2 -22.06 26.43 16.60
CA THR A 2 -21.54 25.17 17.15
C THR A 2 -21.37 24.24 15.96
N VAL A 3 -20.13 23.95 15.59
CA VAL A 3 -19.84 22.89 14.63
C VAL A 3 -20.41 21.61 15.24
N SER A 4 -21.43 21.02 14.63
CA SER A 4 -21.94 19.72 15.03
C SER A 4 -20.81 18.71 14.87
N SER A 5 -20.58 17.88 15.86
CA SER A 5 -19.62 16.78 15.73
C SER A 5 -19.98 15.97 14.48
N PRO A 6 -19.00 15.62 13.60
CA PRO A 6 -19.28 14.84 12.40
C PRO A 6 -19.93 13.50 12.79
N VAL A 7 -20.95 13.12 12.03
CA VAL A 7 -21.71 11.88 12.28
C VAL A 7 -21.06 10.75 11.51
N ALA A 8 -20.80 9.62 12.16
CA ALA A 8 -20.29 8.44 11.49
C ALA A 8 -21.32 7.85 10.52
N LYS A 9 -20.90 7.56 9.30
CA LYS A 9 -21.66 6.77 8.32
C LYS A 9 -21.53 5.29 8.69
N LYS A 10 -22.59 4.49 8.52
CA LYS A 10 -22.58 3.06 8.85
C LYS A 10 -22.96 2.22 7.64
N ARG A 11 -22.33 1.06 7.52
CA ARG A 11 -22.64 0.08 6.46
C ARG A 11 -24.13 -0.36 6.48
N SER A 12 -24.69 -0.47 7.68
CA SER A 12 -26.12 -0.78 7.88
C SER A 12 -27.09 0.27 7.33
N ASP A 13 -26.62 1.50 7.12
CA ASP A 13 -27.44 2.61 6.65
C ASP A 13 -27.59 2.63 5.13
N TYR A 14 -26.97 1.67 4.42
CA TYR A 14 -27.08 1.57 2.98
C TYR A 14 -28.55 1.48 2.55
N GLN A 15 -28.90 2.34 1.60
CA GLN A 15 -30.17 2.35 0.88
C GLN A 15 -29.88 2.33 -0.60
N THR A 16 -30.66 1.55 -1.37
CA THR A 16 -30.60 1.65 -2.85
C THR A 16 -30.85 3.08 -3.28
N PRO A 17 -30.18 3.58 -4.34
CA PRO A 17 -30.39 4.94 -4.82
C PRO A 17 -31.86 5.20 -5.19
N ASP A 18 -32.37 6.35 -4.76
CA ASP A 18 -33.74 6.77 -5.10
C ASP A 18 -33.92 7.12 -6.58
N PHE A 19 -32.80 7.47 -7.22
CA PHE A 19 -32.72 7.78 -8.64
C PHE A 19 -31.47 7.11 -9.24
N LEU A 20 -31.56 6.77 -10.52
CA LEU A 20 -30.48 6.20 -11.32
C LEU A 20 -30.13 7.17 -12.44
N ILE A 21 -28.87 7.19 -12.82
CA ILE A 21 -28.36 7.97 -13.94
C ILE A 21 -27.87 6.99 -15.01
N SER A 22 -28.36 7.09 -16.22
CA SER A 22 -27.97 6.19 -17.32
C SER A 22 -26.91 6.79 -18.23
N HIS A 23 -26.90 8.12 -18.38
CA HIS A 23 -25.97 8.85 -19.24
C HIS A 23 -25.68 10.23 -18.68
N VAL A 24 -24.41 10.65 -18.82
CA VAL A 24 -23.91 11.95 -18.41
C VAL A 24 -23.15 12.57 -19.58
N ASP A 25 -23.56 13.73 -20.03
CA ASP A 25 -22.82 14.58 -20.97
C ASP A 25 -22.23 15.77 -20.19
N MET A 26 -20.92 15.92 -20.22
CA MET A 26 -20.19 16.98 -19.51
C MET A 26 -19.43 17.86 -20.48
N VAL A 27 -19.56 19.17 -20.28
CA VAL A 27 -18.84 20.18 -21.05
C VAL A 27 -18.02 21.04 -20.11
N PHE A 28 -16.70 21.01 -20.29
CA PHE A 28 -15.75 21.80 -19.51
C PHE A 28 -15.22 22.99 -20.35
N HIS A 29 -15.35 24.18 -19.81
CA HIS A 29 -14.64 25.37 -20.29
C HIS A 29 -13.53 25.66 -19.27
N LEU A 30 -12.32 25.17 -19.54
CA LEU A 30 -11.20 25.25 -18.58
C LEU A 30 -10.69 26.68 -18.48
N ASP A 31 -10.60 27.16 -17.25
CA ASP A 31 -9.94 28.37 -16.82
C ASP A 31 -9.36 28.14 -15.43
N VAL A 32 -8.15 28.64 -15.17
CA VAL A 32 -7.39 28.35 -13.93
C VAL A 32 -8.13 28.81 -12.67
N VAL A 33 -8.86 29.91 -12.76
CA VAL A 33 -9.59 30.56 -11.63
C VAL A 33 -11.08 30.29 -11.70
N LYS A 34 -11.63 30.13 -12.92
CA LYS A 34 -13.08 30.12 -13.17
C LYS A 34 -13.45 29.06 -14.22
N THR A 35 -13.16 27.80 -13.93
CA THR A 35 -13.63 26.72 -14.80
C THR A 35 -15.14 26.57 -14.69
N ARG A 36 -15.82 26.58 -15.85
CA ARG A 36 -17.26 26.37 -15.97
C ARG A 36 -17.52 24.93 -16.41
N VAL A 37 -18.42 24.26 -15.69
CA VAL A 37 -18.81 22.86 -15.97
C VAL A 37 -20.32 22.82 -16.22
N ILE A 38 -20.73 22.23 -17.34
CA ILE A 38 -22.12 21.98 -17.67
C ILE A 38 -22.32 20.47 -17.70
N THR A 39 -23.13 19.95 -16.79
CA THR A 39 -23.42 18.54 -16.67
C THR A 39 -24.87 18.25 -16.99
N THR A 40 -25.12 17.44 -18.01
CA THR A 40 -26.46 17.02 -18.42
C THR A 40 -26.62 15.53 -18.16
N SER A 41 -27.50 15.18 -17.22
CA SER A 41 -27.73 13.80 -16.76
C SER A 41 -29.12 13.30 -17.15
N GLN A 42 -29.20 12.08 -17.68
CA GLN A 42 -30.46 11.37 -17.90
C GLN A 42 -30.80 10.56 -16.65
N ILE A 43 -31.85 10.97 -15.94
CA ILE A 43 -32.22 10.49 -14.62
C ILE A 43 -33.55 9.75 -14.68
N THR A 44 -33.60 8.62 -13.98
CA THR A 44 -34.82 7.83 -13.79
C THR A 44 -35.06 7.58 -12.31
N ARG A 45 -36.30 7.78 -11.85
CA ARG A 45 -36.71 7.48 -10.48
C ARG A 45 -36.71 5.96 -10.26
N ASN A 46 -36.04 5.51 -9.21
CA ASN A 46 -35.89 4.12 -8.88
C ASN A 46 -37.05 3.65 -7.98
N GLY A 47 -38.07 3.08 -8.59
CA GLY A 47 -39.30 2.67 -7.88
C GLY A 47 -40.35 3.77 -7.77
N GLN A 48 -41.33 3.55 -6.87
CA GLN A 48 -42.45 4.51 -6.64
C GLN A 48 -42.27 5.20 -5.30
N HIS A 49 -41.95 6.48 -5.34
CA HIS A 49 -41.80 7.33 -4.15
C HIS A 49 -41.87 8.82 -4.53
N ASP A 50 -42.09 9.69 -3.55
CA ASP A 50 -42.17 11.13 -3.69
C ASP A 50 -40.95 11.86 -3.12
N ARG A 51 -39.86 11.11 -2.83
CA ARG A 51 -38.62 11.70 -2.28
C ARG A 51 -38.00 12.63 -3.30
N PRO A 52 -37.39 13.76 -2.85
CA PRO A 52 -36.66 14.67 -3.74
C PRO A 52 -35.42 14.01 -4.32
N LEU A 53 -34.98 14.49 -5.46
CA LEU A 53 -33.63 14.24 -5.95
C LEU A 53 -32.64 15.05 -5.10
N VAL A 54 -31.75 14.39 -4.39
CA VAL A 54 -30.69 15.00 -3.57
C VAL A 54 -29.35 14.71 -4.21
N LEU A 55 -28.64 15.77 -4.61
CA LEU A 55 -27.34 15.69 -5.25
C LEU A 55 -26.28 16.24 -4.31
N ASP A 56 -25.16 15.52 -4.16
CA ASP A 56 -24.01 15.97 -3.38
C ASP A 56 -23.23 17.03 -4.15
N GLY A 57 -22.71 18.04 -3.44
CA GLY A 57 -21.89 19.11 -4.00
C GLY A 57 -21.11 19.82 -2.91
N GLU A 58 -19.81 19.99 -3.09
CA GLU A 58 -18.91 20.56 -2.10
C GLU A 58 -17.93 21.56 -2.72
N SER A 59 -17.80 22.74 -2.10
CA SER A 59 -16.85 23.78 -2.53
C SER A 59 -17.06 24.23 -4.00
N ILE A 60 -18.29 24.18 -4.50
CA ILE A 60 -18.66 24.56 -5.86
C ILE A 60 -19.74 25.65 -5.85
N LYS A 61 -19.76 26.46 -6.90
CA LYS A 61 -20.76 27.50 -7.06
C LYS A 61 -21.79 27.05 -8.11
N LEU A 62 -23.05 26.93 -7.70
CA LEU A 62 -24.17 26.70 -8.60
C LEU A 62 -24.43 27.96 -9.47
N VAL A 63 -24.49 27.77 -10.78
CA VAL A 63 -24.78 28.83 -11.74
C VAL A 63 -26.23 28.75 -12.21
N SER A 64 -26.67 27.58 -12.68
CA SER A 64 -28.02 27.34 -13.14
C SER A 64 -28.45 25.90 -13.04
N VAL A 65 -29.75 25.66 -12.96
CA VAL A 65 -30.39 24.35 -13.01
C VAL A 65 -31.53 24.38 -14.01
N ALA A 66 -31.59 23.37 -14.87
CA ALA A 66 -32.71 23.18 -15.80
C ALA A 66 -33.20 21.73 -15.78
N LEU A 67 -34.49 21.50 -15.81
CA LEU A 67 -35.16 20.21 -15.86
C LEU A 67 -35.93 20.12 -17.18
N ASN A 68 -35.60 19.11 -18.02
CA ASN A 68 -36.17 18.97 -19.36
C ASN A 68 -36.06 20.24 -20.22
N GLU A 69 -34.88 20.89 -20.17
CA GLU A 69 -34.55 22.18 -20.85
C GLU A 69 -35.18 23.43 -20.20
N ASP A 70 -36.15 23.29 -19.29
CA ASP A 70 -36.78 24.42 -18.60
C ASP A 70 -35.96 24.81 -17.36
N ALA A 71 -35.56 26.11 -17.26
CA ALA A 71 -34.87 26.62 -16.10
C ALA A 71 -35.76 26.55 -14.85
N ILE A 72 -35.23 25.95 -13.76
CA ILE A 72 -35.96 25.88 -12.50
C ILE A 72 -35.28 26.73 -11.41
N HIS A 73 -36.08 27.28 -10.51
CA HIS A 73 -35.64 28.09 -9.37
C HIS A 73 -36.18 27.56 -8.04
N ASP A 74 -37.05 26.55 -8.07
CA ASP A 74 -37.63 25.90 -6.91
C ASP A 74 -36.76 24.66 -6.50
N TYR A 75 -35.69 24.95 -5.82
CA TYR A 75 -34.78 23.97 -5.25
C TYR A 75 -34.25 24.46 -3.89
N SER A 76 -33.82 23.55 -3.05
CA SER A 76 -33.05 23.89 -1.83
C SER A 76 -31.58 23.61 -2.01
N LEU A 77 -30.76 24.53 -1.52
CA LEU A 77 -29.31 24.49 -1.61
C LEU A 77 -28.69 24.76 -0.25
N ASN A 78 -27.73 23.94 0.13
CA ASN A 78 -26.85 24.18 1.28
C ASN A 78 -25.38 23.94 0.86
N ASP A 79 -24.45 23.93 1.81
CA ASP A 79 -23.01 23.83 1.54
C ASP A 79 -22.58 22.44 1.00
N GLU A 80 -23.44 21.41 1.14
CA GLU A 80 -23.11 20.03 0.79
C GLU A 80 -24.10 19.40 -0.22
N GLN A 81 -25.27 20.02 -0.46
CA GLN A 81 -26.32 19.38 -1.25
C GLN A 81 -27.20 20.35 -2.04
N LEU A 82 -27.63 19.92 -3.22
CA LEU A 82 -28.70 20.48 -4.03
C LEU A 82 -29.89 19.52 -4.01
N SER A 83 -31.06 19.95 -3.53
CA SER A 83 -32.30 19.16 -3.47
C SER A 83 -33.36 19.70 -4.39
N ILE A 84 -33.89 18.85 -5.27
CA ILE A 84 -34.90 19.22 -6.29
C ILE A 84 -36.14 18.33 -6.10
N GLN A 85 -37.30 18.98 -5.92
CA GLN A 85 -38.56 18.26 -5.90
C GLN A 85 -39.08 18.09 -7.33
N THR A 86 -39.38 16.85 -7.74
CA THR A 86 -39.94 16.55 -9.06
C THR A 86 -40.91 15.38 -8.96
N THR A 87 -41.93 15.40 -9.78
CA THR A 87 -42.91 14.31 -9.97
C THR A 87 -42.58 13.44 -11.18
N GLU A 88 -41.59 13.85 -11.98
CA GLU A 88 -41.18 13.13 -13.18
C GLU A 88 -40.52 11.78 -12.84
N SER A 89 -40.90 10.74 -13.56
CA SER A 89 -40.32 9.40 -13.46
C SER A 89 -39.02 9.29 -14.23
N THR A 90 -38.89 10.00 -15.35
CA THR A 90 -37.68 10.08 -16.18
C THR A 90 -37.54 11.50 -16.70
N PHE A 91 -36.39 12.10 -16.58
CA PHE A 91 -36.13 13.48 -16.96
C PHE A 91 -34.66 13.72 -17.25
N THR A 92 -34.39 14.81 -17.96
CA THR A 92 -33.03 15.32 -18.16
C THR A 92 -32.78 16.45 -17.19
N LEU A 93 -31.71 16.38 -16.43
CA LEU A 93 -31.25 17.43 -15.52
C LEU A 93 -29.96 18.05 -16.07
N CYS A 94 -29.98 19.38 -16.30
CA CYS A 94 -28.78 20.14 -16.61
C CYS A 94 -28.40 21.02 -15.43
N VAL A 95 -27.17 20.83 -14.93
CA VAL A 95 -26.59 21.62 -13.84
C VAL A 95 -25.33 22.31 -14.35
N GLU A 96 -25.27 23.61 -14.17
CA GLU A 96 -24.09 24.40 -14.48
C GLU A 96 -23.42 24.86 -13.19
N THR A 97 -22.12 24.59 -13.09
CA THR A 97 -21.30 24.98 -11.96
C THR A 97 -20.07 25.78 -12.38
N GLU A 98 -19.52 26.52 -11.42
CA GLU A 98 -18.28 27.28 -11.55
C GLU A 98 -17.36 26.86 -10.37
N ILE A 99 -16.13 26.49 -10.69
CA ILE A 99 -15.10 26.02 -9.74
C ILE A 99 -13.79 26.77 -9.95
N ASN A 100 -12.93 26.81 -8.90
CA ASN A 100 -11.61 27.43 -8.96
C ASN A 100 -10.50 26.38 -8.77
N PRO A 101 -9.98 25.77 -9.85
CA PRO A 101 -8.93 24.73 -9.74
C PRO A 101 -7.63 25.22 -9.10
N SER A 102 -7.27 26.51 -9.22
CA SER A 102 -6.02 27.04 -8.66
C SER A 102 -6.01 27.17 -7.14
N GLU A 103 -7.17 27.30 -6.52
CA GLU A 103 -7.33 27.37 -5.06
C GLU A 103 -7.52 25.99 -4.43
N ASN A 104 -7.72 24.96 -5.25
CA ASN A 104 -7.91 23.59 -4.76
C ASN A 104 -6.57 22.96 -4.34
N LYS A 105 -6.26 23.05 -3.05
CA LYS A 105 -5.03 22.49 -2.44
C LYS A 105 -5.24 21.08 -1.86
N THR A 106 -6.48 20.65 -1.72
CA THR A 106 -6.80 19.30 -1.23
C THR A 106 -6.44 18.21 -2.25
N LEU A 107 -6.30 18.59 -3.53
CA LEU A 107 -6.04 17.72 -4.68
C LEU A 107 -7.15 16.66 -4.85
N GLU A 108 -8.41 17.07 -4.63
CA GLU A 108 -9.63 16.29 -4.86
C GLU A 108 -10.58 17.04 -5.80
N GLY A 109 -11.31 16.31 -6.63
CA GLY A 109 -12.06 16.93 -7.75
C GLY A 109 -11.11 17.44 -8.83
N LEU A 110 -11.43 18.54 -9.49
CA LEU A 110 -10.56 19.17 -10.48
C LEU A 110 -9.65 20.21 -9.82
N TYR A 111 -8.35 20.08 -9.98
CA TYR A 111 -7.34 21.00 -9.47
C TYR A 111 -6.35 21.40 -10.57
N PHE A 112 -5.61 22.49 -10.32
CA PHE A 112 -4.55 22.97 -11.19
C PHE A 112 -3.24 23.02 -10.43
N SER A 113 -2.24 22.32 -10.92
CA SER A 113 -0.91 22.22 -10.31
C SER A 113 0.16 22.03 -11.37
N ALA A 114 1.35 22.59 -11.16
CA ALA A 114 2.52 22.48 -12.05
C ALA A 114 2.21 22.80 -13.54
N GLY A 115 1.23 23.66 -13.82
CA GLY A 115 0.88 24.05 -15.19
C GLY A 115 -0.14 23.15 -15.90
N ALA A 116 -0.67 22.13 -15.23
CA ALA A 116 -1.67 21.20 -15.75
C ALA A 116 -2.92 21.14 -14.88
N TYR A 117 -4.05 20.79 -15.49
CA TYR A 117 -5.26 20.36 -14.80
C TYR A 117 -5.22 18.86 -14.59
N CYS A 118 -5.66 18.42 -13.43
CA CYS A 118 -5.80 17.01 -13.10
C CYS A 118 -7.02 16.80 -12.21
N THR A 119 -7.57 15.59 -12.24
CA THR A 119 -8.67 15.20 -11.35
C THR A 119 -8.26 14.07 -10.41
N GLN A 120 -8.84 14.06 -9.20
CA GLN A 120 -8.92 12.92 -8.30
C GLN A 120 -10.36 12.85 -7.76
N CYS A 121 -11.10 11.81 -8.16
CA CYS A 121 -12.51 11.68 -7.80
C CYS A 121 -12.79 10.61 -6.74
N GLU A 122 -11.92 9.65 -6.54
CA GLU A 122 -12.03 8.66 -5.47
C GLU A 122 -11.56 9.25 -4.12
N ALA A 123 -12.32 9.10 -2.99
CA ALA A 123 -13.62 8.43 -2.90
C ALA A 123 -14.82 9.32 -3.29
N GLU A 124 -14.87 10.57 -2.84
CA GLU A 124 -16.02 11.49 -2.93
C GLU A 124 -15.63 12.83 -3.58
N GLY A 125 -14.67 12.84 -4.52
CA GLY A 125 -14.14 14.05 -5.15
C GLY A 125 -14.96 14.55 -6.34
N PHE A 126 -15.80 13.74 -6.97
CA PHE A 126 -16.59 14.16 -8.12
C PHE A 126 -17.61 15.28 -7.77
N ARG A 127 -18.14 15.26 -6.54
CA ARG A 127 -19.02 16.30 -5.99
C ARG A 127 -18.36 17.69 -5.86
N LYS A 128 -17.02 17.77 -6.01
CA LYS A 128 -16.26 19.02 -6.06
C LYS A 128 -16.13 19.59 -7.48
N ILE A 129 -16.76 18.92 -8.47
CA ILE A 129 -16.80 19.33 -9.87
C ILE A 129 -18.21 19.79 -10.26
N THR A 130 -19.21 19.01 -9.92
CA THR A 130 -20.62 19.27 -10.20
C THR A 130 -21.52 18.63 -9.13
N TYR A 131 -22.78 19.07 -9.04
CA TYR A 131 -23.77 18.39 -8.19
C TYR A 131 -24.16 17.05 -8.81
N PHE A 132 -24.01 15.97 -8.06
CA PHE A 132 -24.19 14.62 -8.58
C PHE A 132 -24.66 13.62 -7.50
N LEU A 133 -25.22 12.47 -7.95
CA LEU A 133 -25.37 11.28 -7.08
C LEU A 133 -23.99 10.62 -6.94
N ASP A 134 -23.14 11.19 -6.08
CA ASP A 134 -21.72 10.81 -5.98
C ASP A 134 -21.53 9.59 -5.08
N ARG A 135 -21.89 8.44 -5.62
CA ARG A 135 -21.83 7.13 -4.95
C ARG A 135 -21.49 6.02 -5.94
N PRO A 136 -20.78 4.94 -5.52
CA PRO A 136 -20.23 3.96 -6.44
C PRO A 136 -21.28 3.06 -7.11
N ASP A 137 -22.50 2.95 -6.60
CA ASP A 137 -23.57 2.15 -7.18
C ASP A 137 -24.48 2.90 -8.18
N VAL A 138 -24.14 4.14 -8.48
CA VAL A 138 -24.77 4.92 -9.58
C VAL A 138 -23.84 4.87 -10.78
N LEU A 139 -24.17 3.97 -11.71
CA LEU A 139 -23.36 3.67 -12.90
C LEU A 139 -23.96 4.33 -14.14
N ALA A 140 -23.17 5.09 -14.88
CA ALA A 140 -23.60 5.80 -16.09
C ALA A 140 -22.53 5.70 -17.19
N LYS A 141 -22.94 5.91 -18.43
CA LYS A 141 -22.05 6.20 -19.56
C LYS A 141 -21.71 7.68 -19.59
N TYR A 142 -20.50 8.03 -20.00
CA TYR A 142 -20.02 9.40 -19.99
C TYR A 142 -19.56 9.85 -21.38
N ASP A 143 -20.08 10.99 -21.81
CA ASP A 143 -19.54 11.81 -22.89
C ASP A 143 -18.92 13.08 -22.28
N VAL A 144 -17.68 13.40 -22.66
CA VAL A 144 -16.95 14.54 -22.08
C VAL A 144 -16.37 15.40 -23.19
N THR A 145 -16.74 16.68 -23.21
CA THR A 145 -16.17 17.68 -24.14
C THR A 145 -15.36 18.68 -23.34
N ILE A 146 -14.11 18.89 -23.71
CA ILE A 146 -13.17 19.78 -23.01
C ILE A 146 -12.77 20.91 -23.96
N PHE A 147 -12.95 22.17 -23.54
CA PHE A 147 -12.50 23.36 -24.23
C PHE A 147 -11.39 24.04 -23.44
N ALA A 148 -10.24 24.32 -24.09
CA ALA A 148 -9.11 25.02 -23.46
C ALA A 148 -8.28 25.79 -24.48
N ASP A 149 -7.37 26.64 -23.98
CA ASP A 149 -6.35 27.30 -24.78
C ASP A 149 -5.41 26.28 -25.41
N LYS A 150 -5.23 26.30 -26.73
CA LYS A 150 -4.48 25.29 -27.47
C LYS A 150 -2.98 25.35 -27.25
N GLU A 151 -2.42 26.54 -27.05
CA GLU A 151 -0.98 26.70 -26.88
C GLU A 151 -0.54 26.27 -25.48
N ARG A 152 -1.38 26.56 -24.47
CA ARG A 152 -1.10 26.21 -23.07
C ARG A 152 -1.43 24.76 -22.72
N TYR A 153 -2.47 24.21 -23.34
CA TYR A 153 -3.01 22.88 -23.05
C TYR A 153 -3.23 22.08 -24.33
N PRO A 154 -2.17 21.67 -25.05
CA PRO A 154 -2.29 20.94 -26.30
C PRO A 154 -2.93 19.56 -26.17
N HIS A 155 -2.84 18.95 -24.98
CA HIS A 155 -3.46 17.65 -24.63
C HIS A 155 -4.68 17.87 -23.73
N LEU A 156 -5.84 17.36 -24.17
CA LEU A 156 -7.11 17.38 -23.45
C LEU A 156 -7.62 15.93 -23.34
N LEU A 157 -7.47 15.32 -22.18
CA LEU A 157 -7.67 13.89 -21.96
C LEU A 157 -8.87 13.64 -21.04
N SER A 158 -9.62 12.57 -21.31
CA SER A 158 -10.66 12.05 -20.44
C SER A 158 -10.87 10.55 -20.68
N ASN A 159 -11.82 9.94 -19.96
CA ASN A 159 -12.13 8.52 -20.05
C ASN A 159 -12.65 8.09 -21.43
N GLY A 160 -12.36 6.87 -21.83
CA GLY A 160 -12.93 6.23 -23.01
C GLY A 160 -12.15 6.48 -24.29
N ASN A 161 -12.85 6.48 -25.44
CA ASN A 161 -12.26 6.69 -26.75
C ASN A 161 -12.48 8.12 -27.25
N GLN A 162 -11.49 8.71 -27.91
CA GLN A 162 -11.62 10.01 -28.55
C GLN A 162 -12.53 9.93 -29.77
N ILE A 163 -13.68 10.63 -29.74
CA ILE A 163 -14.66 10.60 -30.83
C ILE A 163 -14.74 11.89 -31.64
N GLY A 164 -14.09 12.97 -31.20
CA GLY A 164 -14.08 14.22 -31.92
C GLY A 164 -13.05 15.22 -31.40
N LYS A 165 -12.61 16.13 -32.27
CA LYS A 165 -11.76 17.27 -31.92
C LYS A 165 -11.92 18.40 -32.93
N GLY A 166 -11.62 19.64 -32.53
CA GLY A 166 -11.67 20.78 -33.40
C GLY A 166 -10.99 21.99 -32.79
N GLN A 167 -10.93 23.09 -33.58
CA GLN A 167 -10.35 24.38 -33.20
C GLN A 167 -11.44 25.45 -33.27
N LEU A 168 -11.31 26.47 -32.43
CA LEU A 168 -12.14 27.66 -32.41
C LEU A 168 -11.36 28.87 -32.92
N ASP A 169 -12.07 29.90 -33.39
CA ASP A 169 -11.46 31.10 -33.93
C ASP A 169 -10.76 31.97 -32.86
N ASP A 170 -11.04 31.73 -31.58
CA ASP A 170 -10.47 32.46 -30.44
C ASP A 170 -9.17 31.87 -29.85
N GLY A 171 -8.55 30.91 -30.52
CA GLY A 171 -7.30 30.24 -30.09
C GLY A 171 -7.52 29.07 -29.20
N ARG A 172 -8.76 28.78 -28.83
CA ARG A 172 -9.10 27.56 -28.11
C ARG A 172 -9.27 26.37 -29.05
N HIS A 173 -9.19 25.17 -28.47
CA HIS A 173 -9.55 23.95 -29.15
C HIS A 173 -10.45 23.10 -28.24
N TRP A 174 -11.01 22.04 -28.80
CA TRP A 174 -11.81 21.10 -28.05
C TRP A 174 -11.53 19.67 -28.48
N VAL A 175 -11.74 18.76 -27.50
CA VAL A 175 -11.69 17.29 -27.70
C VAL A 175 -12.94 16.71 -27.05
N LYS A 176 -13.58 15.74 -27.73
CA LYS A 176 -14.70 14.98 -27.19
C LYS A 176 -14.30 13.52 -27.00
N TRP A 177 -14.55 13.02 -25.79
CA TRP A 177 -14.32 11.63 -25.36
C TRP A 177 -15.65 10.95 -25.09
N GLN A 178 -15.71 9.64 -25.31
CA GLN A 178 -16.87 8.80 -24.99
C GLN A 178 -16.41 7.51 -24.30
N ASP A 179 -16.90 7.28 -23.10
CA ASP A 179 -16.75 5.99 -22.43
C ASP A 179 -18.04 5.18 -22.62
N PRO A 180 -17.99 4.10 -23.42
CA PRO A 180 -19.16 3.29 -23.75
C PRO A 180 -19.59 2.37 -22.60
N PHE A 181 -18.77 2.21 -21.57
CA PHE A 181 -19.04 1.36 -20.42
C PHE A 181 -19.70 2.13 -19.28
N ASN A 182 -20.58 1.48 -18.55
CA ASN A 182 -21.12 2.03 -17.34
C ASN A 182 -20.03 2.10 -16.26
N LYS A 183 -19.84 3.28 -15.68
CA LYS A 183 -18.90 3.49 -14.56
C LYS A 183 -19.48 4.42 -13.51
N PRO A 184 -19.05 4.30 -12.24
CA PRO A 184 -19.37 5.28 -11.21
C PRO A 184 -18.57 6.59 -11.39
N SER A 185 -19.03 7.64 -10.70
CA SER A 185 -18.41 8.96 -10.72
C SER A 185 -16.95 9.00 -10.26
N TYR A 186 -16.57 8.13 -9.33
CA TYR A 186 -15.20 8.12 -8.80
C TYR A 186 -14.13 7.74 -9.83
N LEU A 187 -14.52 7.04 -10.91
CA LEU A 187 -13.62 6.67 -12.02
C LEU A 187 -13.49 7.77 -13.09
N PHE A 188 -14.21 8.88 -12.92
CA PHE A 188 -14.09 10.01 -13.83
C PHE A 188 -12.68 10.61 -13.76
N ALA A 189 -12.09 10.88 -14.93
CA ALA A 189 -10.84 11.59 -15.06
C ALA A 189 -10.88 12.65 -16.16
N LEU A 190 -10.19 13.76 -15.88
CA LEU A 190 -9.85 14.81 -16.82
C LEU A 190 -8.43 15.27 -16.55
N VAL A 191 -7.60 15.29 -17.60
CA VAL A 191 -6.25 15.87 -17.55
C VAL A 191 -6.08 16.82 -18.74
N ALA A 192 -5.53 18.02 -18.50
CA ALA A 192 -5.20 18.95 -19.57
C ALA A 192 -3.86 19.63 -19.29
N GLY A 193 -2.94 19.55 -20.26
CA GLY A 193 -1.59 20.08 -20.07
C GLY A 193 -0.74 20.05 -21.32
N ASP A 194 0.49 20.51 -21.19
CA ASP A 194 1.55 20.43 -22.21
C ASP A 194 2.55 19.36 -21.81
N PHE A 195 2.33 18.13 -22.28
CA PHE A 195 3.12 16.95 -21.95
C PHE A 195 4.00 16.49 -23.13
N ASP A 196 5.04 15.74 -22.84
CA ASP A 196 5.68 14.85 -23.82
C ASP A 196 4.91 13.53 -23.88
N LEU A 197 4.79 12.95 -25.06
CA LEU A 197 3.99 11.77 -25.32
C LEU A 197 4.85 10.62 -25.86
N LEU A 198 4.84 9.48 -25.14
CA LEU A 198 5.36 8.19 -25.61
C LEU A 198 4.18 7.33 -26.05
N THR A 199 4.28 6.75 -27.25
CA THR A 199 3.24 5.86 -27.80
C THR A 199 3.78 4.49 -28.11
N ASP A 200 2.98 3.46 -27.90
CA ASP A 200 3.22 2.07 -28.28
C ASP A 200 1.88 1.38 -28.57
N ASN A 201 1.91 0.11 -28.91
CA ASN A 201 0.71 -0.68 -29.19
C ASN A 201 0.81 -2.04 -28.50
N PHE A 202 -0.35 -2.57 -28.12
CA PHE A 202 -0.51 -3.94 -27.65
C PHE A 202 -1.54 -4.66 -28.51
N ILE A 203 -1.22 -5.87 -28.95
CA ILE A 203 -2.14 -6.74 -29.69
C ILE A 203 -2.72 -7.74 -28.69
N THR A 204 -4.03 -7.65 -28.43
CA THR A 204 -4.73 -8.59 -27.54
C THR A 204 -4.77 -10.00 -28.13
N GLN A 205 -5.08 -10.99 -27.30
CA GLN A 205 -5.19 -12.39 -27.73
C GLN A 205 -6.25 -12.58 -28.84
N SER A 206 -7.34 -11.79 -28.84
CA SER A 206 -8.34 -11.78 -29.91
C SER A 206 -7.87 -11.07 -31.20
N GLY A 207 -6.69 -10.46 -31.21
CA GLY A 207 -6.10 -9.76 -32.35
C GLY A 207 -6.48 -8.28 -32.47
N ARG A 208 -7.09 -7.67 -31.44
CA ARG A 208 -7.41 -6.24 -31.41
C ARG A 208 -6.16 -5.43 -31.09
N ASN A 209 -5.98 -4.32 -31.79
CA ASN A 209 -4.87 -3.40 -31.52
C ASN A 209 -5.32 -2.33 -30.51
N VAL A 210 -4.63 -2.22 -29.40
CA VAL A 210 -4.82 -1.21 -28.35
C VAL A 210 -3.68 -0.20 -28.43
N LEU A 211 -4.02 1.09 -28.60
CA LEU A 211 -3.03 2.18 -28.54
C LEU A 211 -2.65 2.43 -27.07
N LEU A 212 -1.36 2.47 -26.79
CA LEU A 212 -0.83 2.80 -25.46
C LEU A 212 -0.20 4.19 -25.53
N GLU A 213 -0.63 5.07 -24.63
CA GLU A 213 -0.12 6.45 -24.55
C GLU A 213 0.32 6.76 -23.14
N LEU A 214 1.55 7.27 -23.00
CA LEU A 214 2.12 7.74 -21.74
C LEU A 214 2.46 9.22 -21.87
N TYR A 215 1.84 10.03 -21.03
CA TYR A 215 2.01 11.47 -20.93
C TYR A 215 2.86 11.80 -19.71
N VAL A 216 3.97 12.50 -19.92
CA VAL A 216 4.92 12.89 -18.88
C VAL A 216 5.27 14.37 -19.01
N ASP A 217 5.78 14.98 -17.95
CA ASP A 217 6.28 16.35 -17.99
C ASP A 217 7.38 16.52 -19.06
N LYS A 218 7.47 17.71 -19.63
CA LYS A 218 8.48 18.04 -20.66
C LYS A 218 9.89 17.67 -20.24
N GLY A 219 10.57 16.92 -21.10
CA GLY A 219 11.94 16.47 -20.89
C GLY A 219 12.09 15.18 -20.07
N ALA A 220 10.96 14.52 -19.66
CA ALA A 220 10.99 13.26 -18.91
C ALA A 220 10.71 12.02 -19.75
N LEU A 221 10.58 12.15 -21.10
CA LEU A 221 10.15 11.08 -22.01
C LEU A 221 11.02 9.83 -21.91
N ASP A 222 12.33 10.00 -21.84
CA ASP A 222 13.31 8.89 -21.79
C ASP A 222 13.17 8.03 -20.52
N LYS A 223 12.51 8.54 -19.49
CA LYS A 223 12.22 7.82 -18.23
C LYS A 223 10.92 7.01 -18.26
N GLY A 224 10.11 7.11 -19.33
CA GLY A 224 8.81 6.46 -19.46
C GLY A 224 8.82 5.03 -19.99
N HIS A 225 9.94 4.58 -20.56
CA HIS A 225 10.00 3.30 -21.29
C HIS A 225 9.70 2.07 -20.42
N HIS A 226 10.16 2.08 -19.16
CA HIS A 226 9.91 0.97 -18.25
C HIS A 226 8.41 0.83 -17.91
N ALA A 227 7.71 1.94 -17.71
CA ALA A 227 6.27 1.94 -17.45
C ALA A 227 5.45 1.34 -18.61
N ILE A 228 5.77 1.72 -19.88
CA ILE A 228 5.11 1.13 -21.06
C ILE A 228 5.43 -0.37 -21.19
N ALA A 229 6.68 -0.77 -20.94
CA ALA A 229 7.05 -2.19 -20.98
C ALA A 229 6.33 -2.99 -19.88
N SER A 230 6.19 -2.43 -18.69
CA SER A 230 5.46 -3.01 -17.56
C SER A 230 3.96 -3.15 -17.87
N LEU A 231 3.36 -2.13 -18.50
CA LEU A 231 1.96 -2.20 -18.94
C LEU A 231 1.73 -3.34 -19.93
N LYS A 232 2.59 -3.49 -20.92
CA LYS A 232 2.49 -4.60 -21.90
C LYS A 232 2.64 -5.97 -21.23
N LYS A 233 3.53 -6.10 -20.25
CA LYS A 233 3.63 -7.33 -19.44
C LYS A 233 2.37 -7.60 -18.64
N ALA A 234 1.79 -6.59 -17.97
CA ALA A 234 0.56 -6.73 -17.20
C ALA A 234 -0.62 -7.13 -18.08
N MET A 235 -0.77 -6.52 -19.27
CA MET A 235 -1.80 -6.89 -20.26
C MET A 235 -1.66 -8.35 -20.70
N ALA A 236 -0.45 -8.77 -21.06
CA ALA A 236 -0.20 -10.14 -21.49
C ALA A 236 -0.44 -11.16 -20.38
N TRP A 237 0.00 -10.85 -19.14
CA TRP A 237 -0.19 -11.71 -17.99
C TRP A 237 -1.68 -11.88 -17.63
N ASP A 238 -2.47 -10.82 -17.69
CA ASP A 238 -3.89 -10.87 -17.39
C ASP A 238 -4.67 -11.72 -18.43
N GLU A 239 -4.29 -11.63 -19.70
CA GLU A 239 -4.84 -12.48 -20.74
C GLU A 239 -4.44 -13.96 -20.56
N GLU A 240 -3.19 -14.24 -20.16
CA GLU A 240 -2.68 -15.60 -19.96
C GLU A 240 -3.27 -16.24 -18.69
N VAL A 241 -3.21 -15.54 -17.55
CA VAL A 241 -3.58 -16.10 -16.23
C VAL A 241 -5.08 -16.05 -16.00
N PHE A 242 -5.76 -14.96 -16.38
CA PHE A 242 -7.20 -14.76 -16.11
C PHE A 242 -8.06 -14.74 -17.37
N GLY A 243 -7.48 -14.75 -18.58
CA GLY A 243 -8.23 -14.67 -19.83
C GLY A 243 -8.96 -13.34 -20.03
N LEU A 244 -8.47 -12.28 -19.38
CA LEU A 244 -9.10 -10.98 -19.35
C LEU A 244 -8.40 -10.02 -20.32
N GLU A 245 -9.08 -9.67 -21.42
CA GLU A 245 -8.58 -8.69 -22.37
C GLU A 245 -9.00 -7.27 -21.98
N TYR A 246 -8.17 -6.29 -22.33
CA TYR A 246 -8.54 -4.89 -22.22
C TYR A 246 -9.68 -4.53 -23.18
N ASP A 247 -10.59 -3.65 -22.79
CA ASP A 247 -11.89 -3.47 -23.43
C ASP A 247 -12.08 -2.15 -24.20
N LEU A 248 -11.13 -1.19 -24.11
CA LEU A 248 -11.11 0.04 -24.93
C LEU A 248 -10.05 -0.04 -26.05
N ASP A 249 -10.07 0.91 -26.99
CA ASP A 249 -9.11 0.97 -28.10
C ASP A 249 -7.83 1.73 -27.74
N ILE A 250 -7.84 2.41 -26.60
CA ILE A 250 -6.73 3.21 -26.08
C ILE A 250 -6.59 3.02 -24.58
N TYR A 251 -5.32 2.98 -24.12
CA TYR A 251 -4.96 3.02 -22.70
C TYR A 251 -3.98 4.15 -22.46
N MET A 252 -4.39 5.12 -21.65
CA MET A 252 -3.61 6.32 -21.34
C MET A 252 -3.10 6.28 -19.89
N VAL A 253 -1.84 6.65 -19.71
CA VAL A 253 -1.19 6.87 -18.42
C VAL A 253 -0.69 8.31 -18.38
N VAL A 254 -0.98 9.04 -17.31
CA VAL A 254 -0.46 10.39 -17.09
C VAL A 254 0.33 10.43 -15.78
N ALA A 255 1.59 10.86 -15.84
CA ALA A 255 2.45 11.04 -14.68
C ALA A 255 2.35 12.48 -14.17
N VAL A 256 2.02 12.64 -12.87
CA VAL A 256 1.92 13.95 -12.20
C VAL A 256 2.69 13.94 -10.88
N ASP A 257 3.35 15.05 -10.51
CA ASP A 257 4.12 15.14 -9.25
C ASP A 257 3.22 15.49 -8.05
N PHE A 258 2.18 16.27 -8.24
CA PHE A 258 1.23 16.67 -7.18
C PHE A 258 0.03 15.72 -7.15
N PHE A 259 0.18 14.62 -6.42
CA PHE A 259 -0.85 13.60 -6.32
C PHE A 259 -0.89 12.98 -4.91
N ASN A 260 -2.09 12.87 -4.34
CA ASN A 260 -2.26 12.35 -2.97
C ASN A 260 -1.97 10.85 -2.87
N MET A 261 -2.29 10.12 -3.94
CA MET A 261 -2.21 8.66 -4.02
C MET A 261 -0.92 8.19 -4.71
N GLY A 262 -0.72 6.90 -4.81
CA GLY A 262 0.29 6.28 -5.66
C GLY A 262 -0.10 6.37 -7.12
N ALA A 263 -1.28 5.90 -7.42
CA ALA A 263 -1.92 5.98 -8.73
C ALA A 263 -3.44 5.89 -8.56
N MET A 264 -4.18 5.93 -9.69
CA MET A 264 -5.63 5.84 -9.75
C MET A 264 -6.06 5.17 -11.07
N GLU A 265 -6.90 4.17 -10.95
CA GLU A 265 -7.39 3.30 -12.02
C GLU A 265 -8.47 3.90 -12.93
N ASN A 266 -8.61 5.21 -13.01
CA ASN A 266 -9.63 5.85 -13.85
C ASN A 266 -9.72 5.21 -15.23
N LYS A 267 -10.92 4.73 -15.62
CA LYS A 267 -11.08 3.89 -16.80
C LYS A 267 -10.54 4.53 -18.08
N GLY A 268 -9.55 3.90 -18.70
CA GLY A 268 -8.90 4.34 -19.93
C GLY A 268 -7.93 5.51 -19.79
N LEU A 269 -7.87 6.16 -18.62
CA LEU A 269 -6.98 7.28 -18.32
C LEU A 269 -6.49 7.19 -16.88
N ASN A 270 -5.49 6.35 -16.62
CA ASN A 270 -4.91 6.22 -15.30
C ASN A 270 -4.03 7.43 -14.98
N VAL A 271 -4.14 7.93 -13.75
CA VAL A 271 -3.31 9.02 -13.24
C VAL A 271 -2.36 8.49 -12.19
N PHE A 272 -1.07 8.74 -12.39
CA PHE A 272 0.01 8.22 -11.55
C PHE A 272 0.81 9.34 -10.92
N ASN A 273 1.23 9.16 -9.68
CA ASN A 273 2.34 9.90 -9.14
C ASN A 273 3.61 9.58 -9.96
N SER A 274 4.35 10.60 -10.39
CA SER A 274 5.52 10.46 -11.27
C SER A 274 6.56 9.45 -10.78
N LYS A 275 6.68 9.24 -9.47
CA LYS A 275 7.58 8.24 -8.87
C LYS A 275 7.24 6.78 -9.21
N PHE A 276 6.01 6.52 -9.66
CA PHE A 276 5.56 5.19 -10.11
C PHE A 276 5.47 5.06 -11.64
N VAL A 277 6.11 5.98 -12.36
CA VAL A 277 6.19 5.97 -13.84
C VAL A 277 7.61 6.19 -14.31
N LEU A 278 8.33 7.16 -13.73
CA LEU A 278 9.58 7.67 -14.28
C LEU A 278 10.78 6.94 -13.71
N ALA A 279 11.52 6.22 -14.57
CA ALA A 279 12.73 5.52 -14.18
C ALA A 279 13.78 5.52 -15.30
N ASP A 280 15.01 5.81 -14.90
CA ASP A 280 16.23 5.49 -15.61
C ASP A 280 17.30 5.00 -14.62
N ALA A 281 18.35 4.36 -15.13
CA ALA A 281 19.41 3.80 -14.29
C ALA A 281 20.02 4.79 -13.29
N GLN A 282 20.12 6.07 -13.69
CA GLN A 282 20.79 7.11 -12.91
C GLN A 282 19.92 7.68 -11.80
N SER A 283 18.60 7.75 -11.97
CA SER A 283 17.65 8.41 -11.06
C SER A 283 16.75 7.46 -10.29
N ALA A 284 16.59 6.21 -10.74
CA ALA A 284 15.73 5.19 -10.12
C ALA A 284 16.54 3.99 -9.62
N THR A 285 16.16 3.48 -8.44
CA THR A 285 16.71 2.25 -7.88
C THR A 285 16.03 1.01 -8.47
N ASP A 286 16.63 -0.16 -8.28
CA ASP A 286 15.98 -1.44 -8.61
C ASP A 286 14.62 -1.59 -7.92
N ASP A 287 14.48 -1.09 -6.69
CA ASP A 287 13.18 -1.06 -5.98
C ASP A 287 12.19 -0.09 -6.64
N ASP A 288 12.64 1.05 -7.18
CA ASP A 288 11.76 1.95 -7.95
C ASP A 288 11.27 1.29 -9.23
N PHE A 289 12.15 0.60 -9.98
CA PHE A 289 11.77 -0.17 -11.17
C PHE A 289 10.75 -1.25 -10.84
N PHE A 290 10.97 -2.00 -9.76
CA PHE A 290 10.03 -3.01 -9.27
C PHE A 290 8.68 -2.39 -8.89
N ASN A 291 8.68 -1.30 -8.14
CA ASN A 291 7.44 -0.66 -7.68
C ASN A 291 6.66 -0.05 -8.86
N ILE A 292 7.33 0.46 -9.89
CA ILE A 292 6.68 0.92 -11.13
C ILE A 292 5.95 -0.24 -11.80
N GLU A 293 6.61 -1.38 -11.99
CA GLU A 293 6.01 -2.56 -12.61
C GLU A 293 4.81 -3.07 -11.80
N ALA A 294 4.93 -3.13 -10.48
CA ALA A 294 3.86 -3.58 -9.59
C ALA A 294 2.65 -2.64 -9.61
N VAL A 295 2.85 -1.31 -9.51
CA VAL A 295 1.74 -0.33 -9.49
C VAL A 295 1.09 -0.19 -10.87
N ILE A 296 1.86 -0.22 -11.96
CA ILE A 296 1.31 -0.27 -13.33
C ILE A 296 0.43 -1.52 -13.50
N GLY A 297 0.86 -2.67 -13.00
CA GLY A 297 0.07 -3.89 -12.99
C GLY A 297 -1.21 -3.74 -12.17
N HIS A 298 -1.10 -3.20 -10.94
CA HIS A 298 -2.23 -2.95 -10.05
C HIS A 298 -3.33 -2.12 -10.73
N GLU A 299 -2.99 -0.95 -11.28
CA GLU A 299 -3.95 -0.06 -11.94
C GLU A 299 -4.53 -0.68 -13.22
N TYR A 300 -3.74 -1.44 -13.96
CA TYR A 300 -4.25 -2.18 -15.11
C TYR A 300 -5.26 -3.25 -14.70
N PHE A 301 -4.97 -4.04 -13.66
CA PHE A 301 -5.86 -5.12 -13.21
C PHE A 301 -7.19 -4.61 -12.68
N HIS A 302 -7.22 -3.39 -12.17
CA HIS A 302 -8.46 -2.71 -11.82
C HIS A 302 -9.43 -2.55 -12.99
N ASN A 303 -9.00 -2.63 -14.25
CA ASN A 303 -9.92 -2.56 -15.38
C ASN A 303 -11.07 -3.57 -15.25
N TRP A 304 -10.78 -4.76 -14.73
CA TRP A 304 -11.78 -5.80 -14.43
C TRP A 304 -12.18 -5.83 -12.96
N THR A 305 -11.25 -5.81 -12.04
CA THR A 305 -11.50 -5.86 -10.58
C THR A 305 -11.57 -4.46 -9.97
N GLY A 306 -12.61 -3.71 -10.32
CA GLY A 306 -12.86 -2.32 -9.88
C GLY A 306 -13.68 -1.52 -10.87
N ASN A 307 -13.35 -1.59 -12.18
CA ASN A 307 -14.01 -0.79 -13.20
C ASN A 307 -15.19 -1.53 -13.87
N ARG A 308 -14.96 -2.76 -14.36
CA ARG A 308 -16.01 -3.60 -14.96
C ARG A 308 -16.97 -4.14 -13.89
N VAL A 309 -16.44 -4.61 -12.78
CA VAL A 309 -17.23 -4.92 -11.57
C VAL A 309 -16.72 -4.04 -10.45
N THR A 310 -17.59 -3.24 -9.85
CA THR A 310 -17.23 -2.25 -8.85
C THR A 310 -17.93 -2.47 -7.50
N CYS A 311 -17.60 -1.62 -6.51
CA CYS A 311 -18.17 -1.68 -5.17
C CYS A 311 -19.57 -1.08 -5.14
N ARG A 312 -20.53 -1.74 -4.45
CA ARG A 312 -21.86 -1.17 -4.18
C ARG A 312 -21.80 0.07 -3.31
N ASP A 313 -20.92 0.07 -2.33
CA ASP A 313 -20.69 1.17 -1.39
C ASP A 313 -19.24 1.12 -0.90
N TRP A 314 -18.74 2.21 -0.32
CA TRP A 314 -17.34 2.31 0.11
C TRP A 314 -16.94 1.34 1.23
N PHE A 315 -17.89 0.78 1.97
CA PHE A 315 -17.59 -0.29 2.94
C PHE A 315 -17.14 -1.59 2.26
N GLN A 316 -17.41 -1.75 0.96
CA GLN A 316 -16.99 -2.90 0.15
C GLN A 316 -15.59 -2.69 -0.49
N LEU A 317 -14.85 -1.65 -0.13
CA LEU A 317 -13.62 -1.24 -0.80
C LEU A 317 -12.60 -2.39 -1.02
N SER A 318 -12.46 -3.31 -0.04
CA SER A 318 -11.58 -4.48 -0.17
C SER A 318 -11.99 -5.44 -1.29
N LEU A 319 -13.23 -5.36 -1.80
CA LEU A 319 -13.69 -6.14 -2.95
C LEU A 319 -12.83 -5.82 -4.19
N LYS A 320 -12.53 -4.55 -4.43
CA LYS A 320 -11.64 -4.16 -5.53
C LYS A 320 -10.18 -4.16 -5.09
N GLU A 321 -9.85 -3.57 -3.95
CA GLU A 321 -8.47 -3.37 -3.55
C GLU A 321 -7.79 -4.67 -3.10
N GLY A 322 -8.42 -5.43 -2.19
CA GLY A 322 -7.84 -6.70 -1.72
C GLY A 322 -7.65 -7.71 -2.86
N LEU A 323 -8.62 -7.79 -3.78
CA LEU A 323 -8.51 -8.67 -4.95
C LEU A 323 -7.42 -8.20 -5.92
N THR A 324 -7.32 -6.89 -6.16
CA THR A 324 -6.33 -6.34 -7.09
C THR A 324 -4.92 -6.41 -6.51
N VAL A 325 -4.72 -6.14 -5.21
CA VAL A 325 -3.43 -6.36 -4.53
C VAL A 325 -3.01 -7.84 -4.58
N PHE A 326 -3.93 -8.78 -4.40
CA PHE A 326 -3.62 -10.19 -4.58
C PHE A 326 -3.11 -10.49 -6.00
N ARG A 327 -3.74 -9.92 -7.03
CA ARG A 327 -3.37 -10.11 -8.45
C ARG A 327 -2.04 -9.45 -8.77
N ASP A 328 -1.77 -8.23 -8.30
CA ASP A 328 -0.49 -7.55 -8.50
C ASP A 328 0.67 -8.27 -7.81
N GLN A 329 0.43 -8.86 -6.62
CA GLN A 329 1.41 -9.68 -5.92
C GLN A 329 1.73 -10.98 -6.67
N GLN A 330 0.72 -11.62 -7.30
CA GLN A 330 0.96 -12.78 -8.18
C GLN A 330 1.77 -12.38 -9.42
N PHE A 331 1.34 -11.31 -10.09
CA PHE A 331 2.06 -10.76 -11.24
C PHE A 331 3.53 -10.45 -10.90
N SER A 332 3.77 -9.73 -9.80
CA SER A 332 5.12 -9.38 -9.37
C SER A 332 5.97 -10.60 -9.03
N ALA A 333 5.36 -11.64 -8.46
CA ALA A 333 6.04 -12.91 -8.17
C ALA A 333 6.44 -13.65 -9.47
N ASP A 334 5.57 -13.64 -10.47
CA ASP A 334 5.84 -14.27 -11.77
C ASP A 334 6.89 -13.49 -12.59
N MET A 335 6.95 -12.15 -12.41
CA MET A 335 7.92 -11.31 -13.13
C MET A 335 9.31 -11.25 -12.47
N SER A 336 9.44 -11.66 -11.21
CA SER A 336 10.69 -11.53 -10.43
C SER A 336 10.90 -12.72 -9.47
N SER A 337 11.35 -12.49 -8.25
CA SER A 337 11.56 -13.54 -7.24
C SER A 337 10.29 -13.78 -6.38
N PRO A 338 9.63 -14.95 -6.48
CA PRO A 338 8.44 -15.25 -5.66
C PRO A 338 8.70 -15.15 -4.16
N VAL A 339 9.80 -15.71 -3.67
CA VAL A 339 10.13 -15.69 -2.24
C VAL A 339 10.42 -14.27 -1.74
N PHE A 340 11.15 -13.47 -2.49
CA PHE A 340 11.45 -12.10 -2.11
C PHE A 340 10.18 -11.25 -2.05
N ASN A 341 9.29 -11.39 -3.05
CA ASN A 341 7.98 -10.73 -3.04
C ASN A 341 7.14 -11.17 -1.84
N ARG A 342 7.10 -12.46 -1.55
CA ARG A 342 6.35 -12.97 -0.39
C ARG A 342 6.87 -12.38 0.92
N ILE A 343 8.18 -12.36 1.11
CA ILE A 343 8.81 -11.75 2.30
C ILE A 343 8.43 -10.28 2.43
N LYS A 344 8.56 -9.50 1.35
CA LYS A 344 8.22 -8.06 1.32
C LYS A 344 6.75 -7.81 1.71
N ASN A 345 5.83 -8.59 1.16
CA ASN A 345 4.40 -8.47 1.46
C ASN A 345 4.08 -8.85 2.91
N VAL A 346 4.72 -9.90 3.45
CA VAL A 346 4.54 -10.31 4.85
C VAL A 346 5.13 -9.29 5.82
N GLN A 347 6.23 -8.62 5.45
CA GLN A 347 6.77 -7.52 6.26
C GLN A 347 5.75 -6.39 6.41
N ILE A 348 5.05 -5.99 5.33
CA ILE A 348 3.97 -4.99 5.40
C ILE A 348 2.86 -5.44 6.37
N ILE A 349 2.43 -6.69 6.28
CA ILE A 349 1.43 -7.25 7.21
C ILE A 349 1.92 -7.17 8.66
N ARG A 350 3.13 -7.63 8.94
CA ARG A 350 3.66 -7.72 10.31
C ARG A 350 4.00 -6.37 10.92
N GLU A 351 4.57 -5.46 10.12
CA GLU A 351 5.04 -4.14 10.61
C GLU A 351 3.89 -3.13 10.73
N HIS A 352 2.97 -3.12 9.77
CA HIS A 352 1.95 -2.09 9.66
C HIS A 352 0.54 -2.59 9.95
N GLN A 353 0.12 -3.71 9.35
CA GLN A 353 -1.26 -4.18 9.49
C GLN A 353 -1.53 -4.76 10.89
N PHE A 354 -0.59 -5.54 11.45
CA PHE A 354 -0.73 -6.02 12.83
C PHE A 354 -0.70 -4.87 13.86
N ALA A 355 0.03 -3.80 13.57
CA ALA A 355 0.03 -2.58 14.38
C ALA A 355 -1.32 -1.86 14.30
N GLU A 356 -1.94 -1.80 13.13
CA GLU A 356 -3.28 -1.21 12.95
C GLU A 356 -4.34 -2.02 13.70
N ASP A 357 -4.36 -3.34 13.57
CA ASP A 357 -5.25 -4.24 14.32
C ASP A 357 -5.12 -4.12 15.85
N ALA A 358 -3.93 -3.80 16.34
CA ALA A 358 -3.66 -3.62 17.78
C ALA A 358 -3.87 -2.18 18.28
N SER A 359 -4.37 -1.28 17.44
CA SER A 359 -4.54 0.14 17.73
C SER A 359 -6.02 0.54 17.89
N ALA A 360 -6.23 1.80 18.24
CA ALA A 360 -7.56 2.44 18.24
C ALA A 360 -8.23 2.46 16.87
N MET A 361 -7.45 2.24 15.79
CA MET A 361 -7.92 2.26 14.40
C MET A 361 -8.30 0.88 13.88
N ALA A 362 -8.28 -0.16 14.72
CA ALA A 362 -8.67 -1.51 14.34
C ALA A 362 -10.05 -1.55 13.69
N HIS A 363 -10.16 -2.25 12.57
CA HIS A 363 -11.39 -2.49 11.82
C HIS A 363 -11.28 -3.76 10.98
N PRO A 364 -12.38 -4.41 10.58
CA PRO A 364 -12.34 -5.52 9.65
C PRO A 364 -11.97 -5.04 8.23
N ILE A 365 -11.63 -5.98 7.33
CA ILE A 365 -11.36 -5.65 5.92
C ILE A 365 -12.58 -5.06 5.21
N ARG A 366 -13.80 -5.34 5.72
CA ARG A 366 -15.05 -4.67 5.38
C ARG A 366 -15.54 -3.89 6.60
N PRO A 367 -15.16 -2.62 6.74
CA PRO A 367 -15.49 -1.82 7.91
C PRO A 367 -17.00 -1.64 8.11
N GLU A 368 -17.43 -1.35 9.34
CA GLU A 368 -18.84 -1.16 9.70
C GLU A 368 -19.23 0.31 9.81
N GLU A 369 -18.27 1.19 10.14
CA GLU A 369 -18.53 2.63 10.27
C GLU A 369 -17.29 3.46 9.96
N VAL A 370 -17.52 4.71 9.54
CA VAL A 370 -16.48 5.70 9.23
C VAL A 370 -17.02 7.12 9.35
N ILE A 371 -16.17 8.06 9.69
CA ILE A 371 -16.48 9.51 9.62
C ILE A 371 -16.07 10.06 8.25
N GLU A 372 -14.84 9.76 7.81
CA GLU A 372 -14.27 10.24 6.55
C GLU A 372 -13.86 9.06 5.65
N MET A 373 -14.42 9.00 4.43
CA MET A 373 -14.21 7.85 3.51
C MET A 373 -12.74 7.67 3.13
N ASN A 374 -11.96 8.74 3.02
CA ASN A 374 -10.53 8.66 2.73
C ASN A 374 -9.72 7.91 3.79
N ASN A 375 -10.25 7.76 5.00
CA ASN A 375 -9.62 6.98 6.07
C ASN A 375 -9.79 5.46 5.92
N PHE A 376 -10.58 4.98 4.95
CA PHE A 376 -10.70 3.54 4.63
C PHE A 376 -9.53 2.97 3.82
N TYR A 377 -8.68 3.81 3.24
CA TYR A 377 -7.52 3.39 2.43
C TYR A 377 -6.39 2.95 3.36
N THR A 378 -6.53 1.77 3.94
CA THR A 378 -5.70 1.23 5.01
C THR A 378 -5.01 -0.07 4.60
N VAL A 379 -3.89 -0.39 5.25
CA VAL A 379 -3.22 -1.71 5.06
C VAL A 379 -4.13 -2.89 5.43
N THR A 380 -5.14 -2.68 6.25
CA THR A 380 -6.15 -3.70 6.55
C THR A 380 -7.05 -3.98 5.33
N VAL A 381 -7.57 -2.94 4.69
CA VAL A 381 -8.45 -3.09 3.51
C VAL A 381 -7.68 -3.65 2.31
N TYR A 382 -6.45 -3.20 2.08
CA TYR A 382 -5.58 -3.56 0.96
C TYR A 382 -4.84 -4.87 1.21
N ASP A 383 -3.88 -4.86 2.11
CA ASP A 383 -2.92 -5.95 2.29
C ASP A 383 -3.52 -7.15 3.03
N LYS A 384 -4.24 -6.94 4.16
CA LYS A 384 -4.97 -8.03 4.80
C LYS A 384 -6.12 -8.53 3.91
N GLY A 385 -6.76 -7.64 3.15
CA GLY A 385 -7.72 -8.01 2.11
C GLY A 385 -7.12 -8.99 1.12
N ALA A 386 -5.92 -8.71 0.61
CA ALA A 386 -5.19 -9.61 -0.30
C ALA A 386 -4.82 -10.95 0.37
N GLU A 387 -4.44 -10.95 1.64
CA GLU A 387 -4.19 -12.20 2.38
C GLU A 387 -5.45 -13.05 2.54
N VAL A 388 -6.61 -12.42 2.73
CA VAL A 388 -7.91 -13.13 2.77
C VAL A 388 -8.21 -13.78 1.41
N ILE A 389 -7.97 -13.07 0.30
CA ILE A 389 -8.08 -13.65 -1.06
C ILE A 389 -7.08 -14.80 -1.24
N ARG A 390 -5.84 -14.65 -0.77
CA ARG A 390 -4.80 -15.68 -0.84
C ARG A 390 -5.17 -16.94 -0.06
N MET A 391 -5.79 -16.80 1.12
CA MET A 391 -6.34 -17.95 1.86
C MET A 391 -7.44 -18.65 1.08
N MET A 392 -8.33 -17.89 0.47
CA MET A 392 -9.38 -18.45 -0.39
C MET A 392 -8.79 -19.20 -1.59
N HIS A 393 -7.81 -18.62 -2.26
CA HIS A 393 -7.05 -19.27 -3.33
C HIS A 393 -6.38 -20.58 -2.85
N THR A 394 -5.86 -20.60 -1.62
CA THR A 394 -5.29 -21.81 -1.02
C THR A 394 -6.33 -22.89 -0.78
N LEU A 395 -7.51 -22.54 -0.28
CA LEU A 395 -8.62 -23.48 -0.01
C LEU A 395 -9.23 -24.05 -1.29
N LEU A 396 -9.41 -23.22 -2.32
CA LEU A 396 -10.07 -23.60 -3.58
C LEU A 396 -9.08 -24.25 -4.58
N GLY A 397 -7.78 -24.05 -4.39
CA GLY A 397 -6.76 -24.36 -5.39
C GLY A 397 -6.82 -23.43 -6.61
N VAL A 398 -5.79 -23.49 -7.46
CA VAL A 398 -5.65 -22.62 -8.64
C VAL A 398 -6.86 -22.73 -9.58
N ASP A 399 -7.25 -23.97 -9.94
CA ASP A 399 -8.34 -24.21 -10.88
C ASP A 399 -9.71 -23.80 -10.31
N GLY A 400 -9.94 -24.05 -9.01
CA GLY A 400 -11.16 -23.68 -8.32
C GLY A 400 -11.33 -22.17 -8.22
N PHE A 401 -10.26 -21.48 -7.84
CA PHE A 401 -10.24 -20.03 -7.76
C PHE A 401 -10.49 -19.39 -9.13
N ARG A 402 -9.86 -19.92 -10.20
CA ARG A 402 -10.07 -19.43 -11.56
C ARG A 402 -11.53 -19.58 -11.99
N LYS A 403 -12.16 -20.74 -11.75
CA LYS A 403 -13.60 -20.95 -12.03
C LYS A 403 -14.48 -19.95 -11.27
N GLY A 404 -14.12 -19.68 -10.01
CA GLY A 404 -14.82 -18.69 -9.19
C GLY A 404 -14.75 -17.28 -9.77
N VAL A 405 -13.56 -16.85 -10.21
CA VAL A 405 -13.35 -15.55 -10.87
C VAL A 405 -14.13 -15.46 -12.19
N ASP A 406 -14.11 -16.51 -13.02
CA ASP A 406 -14.88 -16.56 -14.27
C ASP A 406 -16.38 -16.39 -14.00
N LEU A 407 -16.92 -17.11 -13.01
CA LEU A 407 -18.32 -17.02 -12.62
C LEU A 407 -18.68 -15.65 -12.03
N TYR A 408 -17.75 -15.02 -11.29
CA TYR A 408 -17.93 -13.68 -10.74
C TYR A 408 -18.10 -12.66 -11.86
N PHE A 409 -17.25 -12.68 -12.89
CA PHE A 409 -17.38 -11.78 -14.03
C PHE A 409 -18.60 -12.09 -14.90
N GLU A 410 -18.92 -13.38 -15.12
CA GLU A 410 -20.14 -13.77 -15.85
C GLU A 410 -21.39 -13.20 -15.20
N ARG A 411 -21.47 -13.21 -13.86
CA ARG A 411 -22.65 -12.76 -13.12
C ARG A 411 -22.75 -11.24 -12.99
N PHE A 412 -21.63 -10.56 -12.82
CA PHE A 412 -21.62 -9.20 -12.28
C PHE A 412 -20.96 -8.15 -13.19
N ASP A 413 -20.57 -8.51 -14.39
CA ASP A 413 -20.03 -7.54 -15.35
C ASP A 413 -20.97 -6.35 -15.53
N GLY A 414 -20.41 -5.12 -15.40
CA GLY A 414 -21.16 -3.86 -15.48
C GLY A 414 -22.02 -3.53 -14.26
N GLN A 415 -21.79 -4.19 -13.12
CA GLN A 415 -22.56 -3.99 -11.89
C GLN A 415 -21.69 -3.55 -10.71
N ALA A 416 -22.37 -2.98 -9.70
CA ALA A 416 -21.79 -2.62 -8.40
C ALA A 416 -22.27 -3.63 -7.34
N VAL A 417 -21.36 -4.36 -6.73
CA VAL A 417 -21.66 -5.54 -5.90
C VAL A 417 -20.91 -5.50 -4.55
N THR A 418 -21.11 -6.54 -3.74
CA THR A 418 -20.56 -6.66 -2.39
C THR A 418 -19.47 -7.73 -2.29
N CYS A 419 -18.69 -7.70 -1.22
CA CYS A 419 -17.75 -8.77 -0.89
C CYS A 419 -18.46 -10.13 -0.75
N ASP A 420 -19.72 -10.15 -0.25
CA ASP A 420 -20.50 -11.38 -0.11
C ASP A 420 -20.87 -11.98 -1.47
N ASP A 421 -21.13 -11.15 -2.51
CA ASP A 421 -21.40 -11.61 -3.88
C ASP A 421 -20.17 -12.30 -4.49
N PHE A 422 -18.97 -11.77 -4.23
CA PHE A 422 -17.71 -12.40 -4.66
C PHE A 422 -17.51 -13.76 -3.99
N VAL A 423 -17.63 -13.84 -2.64
CA VAL A 423 -17.48 -15.10 -1.91
C VAL A 423 -18.53 -16.12 -2.35
N GLN A 424 -19.76 -15.66 -2.67
CA GLN A 424 -20.82 -16.54 -3.16
C GLN A 424 -20.48 -17.12 -4.55
N ALA A 425 -19.91 -16.31 -5.44
CA ALA A 425 -19.48 -16.82 -6.76
C ALA A 425 -18.39 -17.89 -6.62
N MET A 426 -17.42 -17.68 -5.70
CA MET A 426 -16.37 -18.67 -5.40
C MET A 426 -16.96 -19.97 -4.86
N GLN A 427 -17.89 -19.90 -3.91
CA GLN A 427 -18.57 -21.06 -3.35
C GLN A 427 -19.37 -21.82 -4.43
N ASP A 428 -20.15 -21.11 -5.24
CA ASP A 428 -21.02 -21.73 -6.26
C ASP A 428 -20.22 -22.40 -7.40
N ALA A 429 -19.03 -21.87 -7.70
CA ALA A 429 -18.18 -22.43 -8.76
C ALA A 429 -17.43 -23.71 -8.34
N THR A 430 -17.27 -23.94 -7.02
CA THR A 430 -16.41 -25.00 -6.49
C THR A 430 -17.13 -26.01 -5.61
N ASP A 431 -18.36 -25.72 -5.21
CA ASP A 431 -19.14 -26.47 -4.20
C ASP A 431 -18.44 -26.56 -2.81
N ILE A 432 -17.43 -25.71 -2.55
CA ILE A 432 -16.74 -25.62 -1.26
C ILE A 432 -17.50 -24.62 -0.38
N ASP A 433 -17.88 -25.04 0.84
CA ASP A 433 -18.59 -24.17 1.80
C ASP A 433 -17.68 -23.11 2.39
N LEU A 434 -17.87 -21.86 1.98
CA LEU A 434 -17.17 -20.67 2.48
C LEU A 434 -17.99 -19.88 3.52
N THR A 435 -19.09 -20.43 4.05
CA THR A 435 -19.94 -19.72 5.02
C THR A 435 -19.16 -19.27 6.25
N HIS A 436 -18.37 -20.16 6.84
CA HIS A 436 -17.54 -19.82 7.99
C HIS A 436 -16.38 -18.86 7.61
N PHE A 437 -15.85 -18.99 6.41
CA PHE A 437 -14.77 -18.14 5.90
C PHE A 437 -15.16 -16.65 5.81
N ARG A 438 -16.48 -16.35 5.63
CA ARG A 438 -17.01 -14.97 5.58
C ARG A 438 -16.71 -14.15 6.85
N LEU A 439 -16.39 -14.77 7.98
CA LEU A 439 -16.00 -14.08 9.21
C LEU A 439 -14.74 -13.21 9.01
N TRP A 440 -13.85 -13.56 8.09
CA TRP A 440 -12.68 -12.74 7.76
C TRP A 440 -13.04 -11.34 7.26
N TYR A 441 -14.22 -11.17 6.65
CA TYR A 441 -14.71 -9.87 6.17
C TYR A 441 -15.34 -9.01 7.26
N SER A 442 -15.77 -9.59 8.37
CA SER A 442 -16.53 -8.90 9.42
C SER A 442 -15.87 -8.90 10.79
N GLN A 443 -14.82 -9.69 11.00
CA GLN A 443 -14.08 -9.73 12.27
C GLN A 443 -12.73 -9.02 12.14
N SER A 444 -12.51 -8.00 12.98
CA SER A 444 -11.25 -7.30 13.11
C SER A 444 -10.24 -8.03 14.00
N GLY A 445 -9.00 -7.58 14.00
CA GLY A 445 -7.94 -8.08 14.86
C GLY A 445 -7.12 -9.21 14.23
N THR A 446 -5.94 -9.42 14.79
CA THR A 446 -4.97 -10.43 14.34
C THR A 446 -5.13 -11.70 15.16
N PRO A 447 -5.50 -12.85 14.56
CA PRO A 447 -5.57 -14.13 15.26
C PRO A 447 -4.19 -14.57 15.76
N LYS A 448 -4.18 -15.23 16.91
CA LYS A 448 -3.03 -15.94 17.47
C LYS A 448 -3.29 -17.44 17.42
N VAL A 449 -2.35 -18.19 16.85
CA VAL A 449 -2.34 -19.65 16.87
C VAL A 449 -1.22 -20.11 17.78
N THR A 450 -1.57 -20.59 18.97
CA THR A 450 -0.64 -21.21 19.91
C THR A 450 -0.52 -22.69 19.58
N VAL A 451 0.69 -23.16 19.32
CA VAL A 451 0.98 -24.56 19.03
C VAL A 451 1.76 -25.17 20.18
N THR A 452 1.32 -26.33 20.64
CA THR A 452 2.05 -27.14 21.62
C THR A 452 2.24 -28.55 21.11
N ASP A 453 3.31 -29.22 21.54
CA ASP A 453 3.59 -30.54 21.10
C ASP A 453 3.95 -31.50 22.26
N THR A 454 3.71 -32.78 22.04
CA THR A 454 4.16 -33.86 22.94
C THR A 454 4.73 -34.99 22.12
N PHE A 455 5.82 -35.58 22.62
CA PHE A 455 6.42 -36.78 22.02
C PHE A 455 6.58 -37.89 23.07
N GLU A 456 5.97 -39.02 22.80
CA GLU A 456 6.08 -40.19 23.63
C GLU A 456 7.07 -41.19 23.02
N GLN A 457 8.29 -41.21 23.54
CA GLN A 457 9.40 -42.04 23.04
C GLN A 457 9.06 -43.53 22.96
N SER A 458 8.24 -44.06 23.89
CA SER A 458 7.92 -45.50 23.97
C SER A 458 7.03 -46.00 22.85
N SER A 459 6.14 -45.16 22.36
CA SER A 459 5.20 -45.45 21.29
C SER A 459 5.58 -44.83 19.95
N GLY A 460 6.54 -43.91 19.94
CA GLY A 460 6.86 -43.09 18.79
C GLY A 460 5.71 -42.12 18.36
N ARG A 461 4.86 -41.79 19.34
CA ARG A 461 3.68 -40.92 19.10
C ARG A 461 4.08 -39.46 19.29
N TYR A 462 3.85 -38.67 18.26
CA TYR A 462 3.98 -37.22 18.28
C TYR A 462 2.63 -36.56 18.07
N THR A 463 2.23 -35.65 18.98
CA THR A 463 0.96 -34.93 18.89
C THR A 463 1.22 -33.46 18.86
N LEU A 464 0.64 -32.76 17.85
CA LEU A 464 0.57 -31.32 17.77
C LEU A 464 -0.84 -30.85 18.12
N THR A 465 -0.94 -29.85 18.98
CA THR A 465 -2.21 -29.20 19.36
C THR A 465 -2.15 -27.75 18.95
N PHE A 466 -3.11 -27.34 18.14
CA PHE A 466 -3.31 -25.98 17.68
C PHE A 466 -4.46 -25.32 18.42
N THR A 467 -4.26 -24.15 18.99
CA THR A 467 -5.30 -23.38 19.67
C THR A 467 -5.33 -21.98 19.08
N GLN A 468 -6.46 -21.57 18.50
CA GLN A 468 -6.63 -20.23 17.96
C GLN A 468 -7.45 -19.33 18.91
N SER A 469 -7.04 -18.06 18.96
CA SER A 469 -7.78 -16.99 19.64
C SER A 469 -7.52 -15.66 18.95
N THR A 470 -8.47 -14.74 19.01
CA THR A 470 -8.26 -13.35 18.54
C THR A 470 -8.49 -12.43 19.74
N PRO A 471 -7.53 -11.54 20.08
CA PRO A 471 -7.73 -10.56 21.14
C PRO A 471 -8.89 -9.61 20.84
N PRO A 472 -9.58 -9.04 21.83
CA PRO A 472 -10.50 -7.94 21.64
C PRO A 472 -9.81 -6.76 20.93
N THR A 473 -10.57 -6.02 20.11
CA THR A 473 -10.12 -4.82 19.42
C THR A 473 -10.99 -3.62 19.81
N ALA A 474 -10.55 -2.41 19.46
CA ALA A 474 -11.26 -1.18 19.79
C ALA A 474 -12.72 -1.17 19.29
N ASP A 475 -12.97 -1.75 18.13
CA ASP A 475 -14.28 -1.82 17.47
C ASP A 475 -15.08 -3.07 17.85
N GLN A 476 -14.44 -4.14 18.37
CA GLN A 476 -15.08 -5.43 18.50
C GLN A 476 -14.54 -6.25 19.69
N ALA A 477 -15.32 -6.29 20.78
CA ALA A 477 -14.93 -6.99 22.01
C ALA A 477 -15.07 -8.52 21.93
N GLN A 478 -16.01 -9.03 21.14
CA GLN A 478 -16.27 -10.46 21.02
C GLN A 478 -15.68 -11.01 19.73
N LYS A 479 -14.98 -12.14 19.82
CA LYS A 479 -14.29 -12.79 18.72
C LYS A 479 -14.71 -14.26 18.61
N HIS A 480 -14.74 -14.75 17.38
CA HIS A 480 -15.03 -16.15 17.05
C HIS A 480 -13.80 -16.82 16.46
N ALA A 481 -13.77 -18.16 16.52
CA ALA A 481 -12.77 -18.91 15.77
C ALA A 481 -12.94 -18.65 14.28
N LEU A 482 -11.84 -18.43 13.56
CA LEU A 482 -11.83 -18.18 12.12
C LEU A 482 -11.51 -19.48 11.35
N HIS A 483 -11.83 -19.52 10.07
CA HIS A 483 -11.38 -20.56 9.17
C HIS A 483 -9.98 -20.23 8.67
N ILE A 484 -8.96 -20.89 9.22
CA ILE A 484 -7.54 -20.61 8.94
C ILE A 484 -6.93 -21.81 8.18
N PRO A 485 -6.53 -21.65 6.90
CA PRO A 485 -5.74 -22.66 6.18
C PRO A 485 -4.28 -22.59 6.67
N PHE A 486 -3.93 -23.42 7.64
CA PHE A 486 -2.64 -23.40 8.29
C PHE A 486 -1.71 -24.43 7.66
N LYS A 487 -0.71 -23.98 6.88
CA LYS A 487 0.29 -24.86 6.26
C LYS A 487 1.42 -25.18 7.23
N PHE A 488 1.91 -26.43 7.22
CA PHE A 488 3.01 -26.88 8.07
C PHE A 488 3.72 -28.09 7.47
N GLU A 489 4.92 -28.36 7.96
CA GLU A 489 5.63 -29.63 7.73
C GLU A 489 6.34 -30.08 8.99
N LEU A 490 6.65 -31.37 9.05
CA LEU A 490 7.46 -31.95 10.10
C LEU A 490 8.81 -32.39 9.51
N LEU A 491 9.90 -31.93 10.09
CA LEU A 491 11.26 -32.29 9.67
C LEU A 491 11.84 -33.34 10.61
N ASP A 492 12.43 -34.43 10.05
CA ASP A 492 13.21 -35.36 10.81
C ASP A 492 14.61 -34.79 11.19
N GLN A 493 15.44 -35.56 11.88
CA GLN A 493 16.77 -35.10 12.29
C GLN A 493 17.74 -34.91 11.11
N GLN A 494 17.46 -35.48 9.96
CA GLN A 494 18.19 -35.29 8.70
C GLN A 494 17.67 -34.12 7.86
N GLY A 495 16.60 -33.47 8.33
CA GLY A 495 15.97 -32.36 7.63
C GLY A 495 15.02 -32.77 6.50
N MET A 496 14.66 -34.06 6.45
CA MET A 496 13.68 -34.54 5.48
C MET A 496 12.25 -34.32 5.98
N SER A 497 11.36 -33.90 5.10
CA SER A 497 9.94 -33.75 5.41
C SER A 497 9.34 -35.15 5.66
N ILE A 498 8.69 -35.33 6.80
CA ILE A 498 7.99 -36.54 7.17
C ILE A 498 6.66 -36.59 6.44
N SER A 499 6.32 -37.71 5.81
CA SER A 499 5.00 -38.00 5.25
C SER A 499 4.40 -39.24 5.95
N ASP A 500 3.08 -39.26 6.08
CA ASP A 500 2.31 -40.38 6.64
C ASP A 500 0.92 -40.40 6.01
N ASP A 501 0.69 -41.36 5.11
CA ASP A 501 -0.59 -41.53 4.39
C ASP A 501 -1.79 -41.73 5.33
N SER A 502 -1.55 -42.06 6.60
CA SER A 502 -2.61 -42.19 7.62
C SER A 502 -3.02 -40.87 8.26
N VAL A 503 -2.29 -39.76 7.97
CA VAL A 503 -2.53 -38.42 8.46
C VAL A 503 -2.68 -37.49 7.26
N PRO A 504 -3.91 -37.32 6.73
CA PRO A 504 -4.15 -36.56 5.50
C PRO A 504 -3.63 -35.13 5.56
N GLU A 505 -3.70 -34.49 6.71
CA GLU A 505 -3.23 -33.11 6.91
C GLU A 505 -1.70 -32.99 6.75
N LEU A 506 -0.97 -34.03 7.11
CA LEU A 506 0.50 -34.05 6.96
C LEU A 506 0.88 -34.29 5.50
N GLU A 507 0.16 -35.15 4.80
CA GLU A 507 0.37 -35.40 3.37
C GLU A 507 0.07 -34.14 2.54
N ALA A 508 -1.06 -33.48 2.84
CA ALA A 508 -1.45 -32.22 2.20
C ALA A 508 -0.63 -31.01 2.68
N LYS A 509 0.16 -31.15 3.76
CA LYS A 509 0.87 -30.06 4.44
C LYS A 509 -0.03 -28.91 4.85
N ILE A 510 -1.31 -29.15 5.13
CA ILE A 510 -2.30 -28.13 5.49
C ILE A 510 -3.33 -28.65 6.47
N ILE A 511 -3.70 -27.81 7.43
CA ILE A 511 -4.81 -28.02 8.36
C ILE A 511 -5.81 -26.90 8.18
N GLU A 512 -7.09 -27.23 8.08
CA GLU A 512 -8.17 -26.26 8.14
C GLU A 512 -8.62 -26.06 9.59
N LEU A 513 -8.09 -25.00 10.25
CA LEU A 513 -8.47 -24.67 11.62
C LEU A 513 -9.80 -23.92 11.59
N THR A 514 -10.90 -24.61 11.91
CA THR A 514 -12.26 -24.03 11.95
C THR A 514 -12.82 -23.92 13.36
N GLN A 515 -12.16 -24.55 14.33
CA GLN A 515 -12.53 -24.60 15.74
C GLN A 515 -11.46 -23.91 16.59
N ALA A 516 -11.81 -23.58 17.84
CA ALA A 516 -10.85 -23.00 18.80
C ALA A 516 -9.64 -23.92 19.07
N LYS A 517 -9.79 -25.25 18.93
CA LYS A 517 -8.75 -26.25 19.15
C LYS A 517 -8.80 -27.34 18.06
N HIS A 518 -7.62 -27.73 17.58
CA HIS A 518 -7.42 -28.85 16.65
C HIS A 518 -6.18 -29.67 17.06
N GLU A 519 -6.23 -30.99 16.88
CA GLU A 519 -5.11 -31.87 17.21
C GLU A 519 -4.80 -32.84 16.07
N ILE A 520 -3.54 -33.03 15.76
CA ILE A 520 -3.05 -34.09 14.87
C ILE A 520 -2.06 -35.00 15.63
N THR A 521 -2.05 -36.26 15.27
CA THR A 521 -1.13 -37.26 15.87
C THR A 521 -0.47 -38.10 14.80
N VAL A 522 0.85 -38.14 14.83
CA VAL A 522 1.70 -38.99 13.97
C VAL A 522 2.31 -40.07 14.82
N SER A 523 2.34 -41.31 14.35
CA SER A 523 2.82 -42.45 15.13
C SER A 523 4.00 -43.15 14.44
N GLY A 524 4.78 -43.91 15.22
CA GLY A 524 5.90 -44.71 14.69
C GLY A 524 7.19 -43.93 14.43
N LEU A 525 7.26 -42.68 14.96
CA LEU A 525 8.49 -41.87 14.85
C LEU A 525 9.55 -42.39 15.81
N SER A 526 10.79 -42.51 15.33
CA SER A 526 11.95 -42.90 16.15
C SER A 526 12.42 -41.77 17.06
N GLU A 527 12.22 -40.53 16.67
CA GLU A 527 12.71 -39.33 17.35
C GLU A 527 11.67 -38.19 17.22
N LYS A 528 11.76 -37.20 18.12
CA LYS A 528 10.92 -36.01 18.09
C LYS A 528 11.23 -35.19 16.83
N PRO A 529 10.25 -34.91 15.95
CA PRO A 529 10.46 -34.09 14.78
C PRO A 529 10.55 -32.59 15.14
N THR A 530 11.04 -31.79 14.21
CA THR A 530 10.97 -30.32 14.26
C THR A 530 9.79 -29.85 13.39
N PRO A 531 8.76 -29.20 13.97
CA PRO A 531 7.68 -28.62 13.15
C PRO A 531 8.14 -27.32 12.50
N SER A 532 7.91 -27.17 11.20
CA SER A 532 7.99 -25.90 10.47
C SER A 532 6.56 -25.41 10.24
N LEU A 533 6.21 -24.30 10.88
CA LEU A 533 4.83 -23.83 11.04
C LEU A 533 4.56 -22.61 10.18
N LEU A 534 3.32 -22.51 9.65
CA LEU A 534 2.82 -21.41 8.83
C LEU A 534 3.62 -21.22 7.51
N LEU A 535 3.87 -22.33 6.79
CA LEU A 535 4.61 -22.31 5.53
C LEU A 535 4.04 -21.25 4.58
N ASN A 536 4.92 -20.50 3.94
CA ASN A 536 4.61 -19.42 3.02
C ASN A 536 3.63 -18.38 3.60
N PHE A 537 3.61 -18.22 4.94
CA PHE A 537 2.65 -17.35 5.64
C PHE A 537 1.21 -17.60 5.16
N SER A 538 0.76 -18.83 5.25
CA SER A 538 -0.51 -19.28 4.67
C SER A 538 -1.76 -18.59 5.21
N ALA A 539 -1.66 -17.82 6.29
CA ALA A 539 -2.70 -16.96 6.86
C ALA A 539 -2.09 -15.77 7.62
N PRO A 540 -2.78 -14.61 7.68
CA PRO A 540 -2.33 -13.43 8.42
C PRO A 540 -2.56 -13.59 9.93
N VAL A 541 -1.78 -14.45 10.56
CA VAL A 541 -1.88 -14.83 11.98
C VAL A 541 -0.52 -14.73 12.67
N LYS A 542 -0.53 -14.56 14.00
CA LYS A 542 0.66 -14.71 14.84
C LYS A 542 0.75 -16.16 15.32
N VAL A 543 1.90 -16.79 15.12
CA VAL A 543 2.17 -18.14 15.61
C VAL A 543 2.98 -18.06 16.91
N ASP A 544 2.56 -18.80 17.91
CA ASP A 544 3.25 -18.93 19.19
C ASP A 544 3.63 -20.39 19.41
N TYR A 545 4.92 -20.69 19.24
CA TYR A 545 5.51 -21.99 19.49
C TYR A 545 6.90 -21.80 20.10
N PRO A 546 7.25 -22.51 21.20
CA PRO A 546 8.50 -22.30 21.92
C PRO A 546 9.68 -23.03 21.24
N TYR A 547 10.02 -22.62 20.01
CA TYR A 547 11.20 -23.18 19.32
C TYR A 547 12.46 -23.09 20.18
N SER A 548 13.29 -24.13 20.21
CA SER A 548 14.69 -23.98 20.65
C SER A 548 15.51 -23.29 19.54
N HIS A 549 16.71 -22.78 19.91
CA HIS A 549 17.59 -22.20 18.89
C HIS A 549 18.11 -23.27 17.91
N GLN A 550 18.27 -24.55 18.38
CA GLN A 550 18.63 -25.68 17.53
C GLN A 550 17.51 -25.98 16.50
N GLN A 551 16.22 -25.95 16.91
CA GLN A 551 15.11 -26.13 15.99
C GLN A 551 15.04 -25.01 14.95
N LEU A 552 15.24 -23.73 15.35
CA LEU A 552 15.30 -22.62 14.39
C LEU A 552 16.45 -22.81 13.39
N SER A 553 17.65 -23.17 13.86
CA SER A 553 18.78 -23.47 12.96
C SER A 553 18.49 -24.66 12.03
N HIS A 554 17.76 -25.67 12.51
CA HIS A 554 17.34 -26.81 11.69
C HIS A 554 16.36 -26.39 10.57
N ILE A 555 15.37 -25.53 10.86
CA ILE A 555 14.44 -24.97 9.86
C ILE A 555 15.19 -24.10 8.85
N ILE A 556 16.11 -23.24 9.29
CA ILE A 556 16.95 -22.39 8.43
C ILE A 556 17.67 -23.23 7.38
N LEU A 557 18.18 -24.39 7.76
CA LEU A 557 18.99 -25.25 6.88
C LEU A 557 18.13 -26.14 5.99
N HIS A 558 16.99 -26.63 6.49
CA HIS A 558 16.33 -27.80 5.93
C HIS A 558 14.88 -27.64 5.51
N SER A 559 14.14 -26.59 5.97
CA SER A 559 12.76 -26.43 5.55
C SER A 559 12.64 -26.39 4.03
N SER A 560 11.64 -27.08 3.50
CA SER A 560 11.33 -27.08 2.06
C SER A 560 10.76 -25.74 1.59
N ASP A 561 10.26 -24.94 2.52
CA ASP A 561 9.68 -23.61 2.27
C ASP A 561 10.70 -22.50 2.53
N GLU A 562 11.07 -21.78 1.47
CA GLU A 562 12.03 -20.68 1.53
C GLU A 562 11.59 -19.53 2.46
N PHE A 563 10.28 -19.24 2.50
CA PHE A 563 9.75 -18.28 3.44
C PHE A 563 9.97 -18.70 4.90
N SER A 564 9.73 -19.96 5.23
CA SER A 564 9.95 -20.49 6.59
C SER A 564 11.42 -20.46 7.00
N ARG A 565 12.35 -20.65 6.06
CA ARG A 565 13.79 -20.47 6.30
C ARG A 565 14.14 -19.05 6.70
N TRP A 566 13.59 -18.08 5.96
CA TRP A 566 13.72 -16.66 6.29
C TRP A 566 13.09 -16.35 7.66
N ASP A 567 11.85 -16.78 7.89
CA ASP A 567 11.12 -16.51 9.13
C ASP A 567 11.82 -17.08 10.39
N ALA A 568 12.39 -18.28 10.29
CA ALA A 568 13.22 -18.86 11.33
C ALA A 568 14.49 -18.02 11.60
N SER A 569 15.13 -17.48 10.55
CA SER A 569 16.28 -16.57 10.71
C SER A 569 15.91 -15.29 11.45
N GLN A 570 14.78 -14.66 11.09
CA GLN A 570 14.27 -13.48 11.76
C GLN A 570 13.90 -13.75 13.22
N SER A 571 13.32 -14.92 13.50
CA SER A 571 13.02 -15.38 14.87
C SER A 571 14.27 -15.55 15.70
N LEU A 572 15.35 -16.09 15.13
CA LEU A 572 16.63 -16.26 15.82
C LEU A 572 17.28 -14.90 16.15
N TYR A 573 17.32 -13.97 15.19
CA TYR A 573 17.79 -12.61 15.45
C TYR A 573 16.96 -11.89 16.52
N SER A 574 15.64 -11.97 16.43
CA SER A 574 14.73 -11.32 17.38
C SER A 574 14.99 -11.80 18.81
N ARG A 575 15.20 -13.09 19.01
CA ARG A 575 15.55 -13.63 20.35
C ARG A 575 16.85 -13.08 20.88
N CYS A 576 17.89 -13.00 20.06
CA CYS A 576 19.17 -12.41 20.46
C CYS A 576 19.00 -10.94 20.84
N ILE A 577 18.25 -10.17 20.04
CA ILE A 577 18.00 -8.75 20.26
C ILE A 577 17.18 -8.53 21.54
N HIS A 578 16.08 -9.26 21.73
CA HIS A 578 15.26 -9.15 22.94
C HIS A 578 15.99 -9.62 24.21
N SER A 579 16.79 -10.67 24.12
CA SER A 579 17.65 -11.11 25.23
C SER A 579 18.61 -9.99 25.65
N LEU A 580 19.28 -9.37 24.68
CA LEU A 580 20.21 -8.28 24.96
C LEU A 580 19.50 -7.00 25.46
N ALA A 581 18.33 -6.68 24.91
CA ALA A 581 17.54 -5.53 25.36
C ALA A 581 17.05 -5.68 26.81
N THR A 582 16.74 -6.92 27.24
CA THR A 582 16.19 -7.21 28.57
C THR A 582 17.29 -7.44 29.61
N THR A 583 18.39 -8.11 29.23
CA THR A 583 19.50 -8.49 30.12
C THR A 583 20.86 -8.10 29.52
N PRO A 584 21.15 -6.79 29.38
CA PRO A 584 22.37 -6.34 28.69
C PRO A 584 23.68 -6.78 29.39
N ASP A 585 23.64 -6.94 30.71
CA ASP A 585 24.82 -7.33 31.55
C ASP A 585 25.07 -8.83 31.64
N SER A 586 24.14 -9.65 31.07
CA SER A 586 24.21 -11.12 31.13
C SER A 586 23.67 -11.75 29.85
N PRO A 587 24.38 -11.55 28.71
CA PRO A 587 23.95 -12.09 27.43
C PRO A 587 23.96 -13.62 27.41
N ASP A 588 23.04 -14.21 26.66
CA ASP A 588 22.99 -15.65 26.40
C ASP A 588 24.03 -16.02 25.33
N GLU A 589 25.25 -16.37 25.78
CA GLU A 589 26.39 -16.66 24.88
C GLU A 589 26.08 -17.85 23.94
N GLU A 590 25.37 -18.90 24.42
CA GLU A 590 25.02 -20.07 23.60
C GLU A 590 24.07 -19.70 22.47
N LEU A 591 23.09 -18.83 22.75
CA LEU A 591 22.16 -18.30 21.75
C LEU A 591 22.91 -17.47 20.71
N PHE A 592 23.85 -16.64 21.11
CA PHE A 592 24.62 -15.79 20.20
C PHE A 592 25.58 -16.58 19.31
N ASP A 593 26.26 -17.59 19.89
CA ASP A 593 27.11 -18.51 19.12
C ASP A 593 26.28 -19.30 18.09
N SER A 594 25.11 -19.80 18.49
CA SER A 594 24.17 -20.48 17.58
C SER A 594 23.71 -19.58 16.45
N MET A 595 23.41 -18.31 16.72
CA MET A 595 23.05 -17.32 15.71
C MET A 595 24.23 -17.09 14.73
N LEU A 596 25.45 -16.87 15.21
CA LEU A 596 26.61 -16.65 14.36
C LEU A 596 26.91 -17.84 13.44
N VAL A 597 26.76 -19.07 13.95
CA VAL A 597 26.89 -20.30 13.15
C VAL A 597 25.82 -20.34 12.04
N ALA A 598 24.57 -20.09 12.41
CA ALA A 598 23.46 -20.07 11.42
C ALA A 598 23.70 -19.00 10.35
N VAL A 599 24.03 -17.77 10.75
CA VAL A 599 24.33 -16.66 9.82
C VAL A 599 25.52 -17.00 8.92
N SER A 600 26.57 -17.62 9.48
CA SER A 600 27.72 -18.06 8.68
C SER A 600 27.34 -19.07 7.59
N GLY A 601 26.36 -19.95 7.86
CA GLY A 601 25.83 -20.90 6.87
C GLY A 601 24.95 -20.23 5.79
N MET A 602 24.28 -19.13 6.09
CA MET A 602 23.44 -18.43 5.10
C MET A 602 24.25 -17.84 3.93
N PHE A 603 25.54 -17.55 4.12
CA PHE A 603 26.41 -17.09 3.03
C PHE A 603 26.54 -18.09 1.88
N GLU A 604 26.35 -19.40 2.14
CA GLU A 604 26.38 -20.43 1.11
C GLU A 604 25.22 -20.33 0.13
N LEU A 605 24.10 -19.69 0.55
CA LEU A 605 22.96 -19.46 -0.32
C LEU A 605 23.18 -18.36 -1.34
N ALA A 606 24.18 -17.51 -1.13
CA ALA A 606 24.43 -16.36 -2.01
C ALA A 606 24.69 -16.74 -3.49
N ASP A 607 25.10 -17.98 -3.78
CA ASP A 607 25.33 -18.51 -5.11
C ASP A 607 24.10 -19.17 -5.75
N SER A 608 23.29 -19.83 -4.92
CA SER A 608 22.14 -20.61 -5.42
C SER A 608 20.82 -19.87 -5.33
N ASN A 609 20.66 -18.98 -4.36
CA ASN A 609 19.46 -18.16 -4.14
C ASN A 609 19.83 -16.82 -3.51
N PRO A 610 20.40 -15.88 -4.29
CA PRO A 610 20.91 -14.63 -3.78
C PRO A 610 19.82 -13.73 -3.15
N ALA A 611 18.60 -13.76 -3.68
CA ALA A 611 17.47 -13.02 -3.13
C ALA A 611 17.13 -13.47 -1.70
N LEU A 612 17.02 -14.77 -1.48
CA LEU A 612 16.78 -15.36 -0.16
C LEU A 612 17.95 -15.09 0.78
N ALA A 613 19.19 -15.26 0.30
CA ALA A 613 20.39 -14.98 1.09
C ALA A 613 20.40 -13.54 1.60
N ALA A 614 20.11 -12.57 0.75
CA ALA A 614 20.06 -11.16 1.15
C ALA A 614 18.97 -10.90 2.21
N ALA A 615 17.79 -11.50 2.04
CA ALA A 615 16.71 -11.38 3.02
C ALA A 615 17.07 -12.01 4.37
N MET A 616 17.65 -13.23 4.37
CA MET A 616 18.03 -13.97 5.58
C MET A 616 19.22 -13.32 6.31
N LEU A 617 20.17 -12.72 5.59
CA LEU A 617 21.32 -12.01 6.14
C LEU A 617 20.98 -10.63 6.71
N SER A 618 19.77 -10.12 6.48
CA SER A 618 19.27 -8.87 7.02
C SER A 618 18.66 -9.08 8.39
N VAL A 619 19.07 -8.30 9.40
CA VAL A 619 18.43 -8.30 10.73
C VAL A 619 17.06 -7.65 10.68
N PRO A 620 16.09 -8.05 11.53
CA PRO A 620 14.74 -7.46 11.55
C PRO A 620 14.79 -5.96 11.85
N SER A 621 13.81 -5.23 11.28
CA SER A 621 13.62 -3.80 11.51
C SER A 621 13.22 -3.50 12.96
N PHE A 622 13.35 -2.24 13.37
CA PHE A 622 12.84 -1.80 14.68
C PHE A 622 11.32 -1.98 14.76
N GLU A 623 10.62 -1.72 13.67
CA GLU A 623 9.17 -1.90 13.55
C GLU A 623 8.76 -3.35 13.77
N THR A 624 9.42 -4.30 13.10
CA THR A 624 9.19 -5.75 13.32
C THR A 624 9.39 -6.14 14.78
N LEU A 625 10.49 -5.70 15.38
CA LEU A 625 10.82 -6.00 16.79
C LEU A 625 9.81 -5.38 17.76
N SER A 626 9.33 -4.18 17.47
CA SER A 626 8.33 -3.46 18.27
C SER A 626 6.97 -4.16 18.31
N GLN A 627 6.62 -4.95 17.27
CA GLN A 627 5.37 -5.73 17.26
C GLN A 627 5.45 -7.02 18.09
N GLN A 628 6.62 -7.37 18.59
CA GLN A 628 6.88 -8.60 19.36
C GLN A 628 6.90 -8.38 20.87
N VAL A 629 6.75 -7.14 21.34
CA VAL A 629 6.74 -6.75 22.75
C VAL A 629 5.44 -6.05 23.13
N ASP A 630 5.05 -6.18 24.40
CA ASP A 630 3.85 -5.50 24.92
C ASP A 630 4.11 -4.02 25.18
N GLU A 631 5.30 -3.66 25.65
CA GLU A 631 5.76 -2.29 25.87
C GLU A 631 7.11 -2.06 25.19
N ILE A 632 7.20 -1.02 24.38
CA ILE A 632 8.41 -0.68 23.60
C ILE A 632 9.35 0.15 24.47
N GLN A 633 10.46 -0.46 24.86
CA GLN A 633 11.60 0.20 25.49
C GLN A 633 12.54 0.71 24.39
N VAL A 634 12.29 1.91 23.90
CA VAL A 634 12.87 2.43 22.63
C VAL A 634 14.39 2.32 22.58
N GLU A 635 15.11 2.91 23.55
CA GLU A 635 16.58 2.92 23.54
C GLU A 635 17.15 1.52 23.71
N ALA A 636 16.58 0.70 24.63
CA ALA A 636 17.07 -0.65 24.86
C ALA A 636 16.96 -1.53 23.61
N LEU A 637 15.80 -1.49 22.96
CA LEU A 637 15.55 -2.26 21.74
C LEU A 637 16.42 -1.79 20.56
N TYR A 638 16.52 -0.46 20.36
CA TYR A 638 17.35 0.13 19.31
C TYR A 638 18.83 -0.22 19.48
N HIS A 639 19.38 -0.04 20.69
CA HIS A 639 20.79 -0.34 20.94
C HIS A 639 21.09 -1.84 20.88
N ALA A 640 20.18 -2.71 21.33
CA ALA A 640 20.34 -4.15 21.21
C ALA A 640 20.38 -4.59 19.74
N GLN A 641 19.48 -4.08 18.89
CA GLN A 641 19.49 -4.33 17.45
C GLN A 641 20.84 -3.92 16.82
N ARG A 642 21.30 -2.72 17.13
CA ARG A 642 22.60 -2.20 16.63
C ARG A 642 23.78 -3.06 17.11
N SER A 643 23.73 -3.53 18.35
CA SER A 643 24.79 -4.37 18.93
C SER A 643 24.86 -5.74 18.26
N ILE A 644 23.71 -6.39 18.02
CA ILE A 644 23.64 -7.67 17.30
C ILE A 644 24.14 -7.49 15.86
N ARG A 645 23.71 -6.43 15.17
CA ARG A 645 24.20 -6.11 13.84
C ARG A 645 25.73 -5.94 13.82
N ASN A 646 26.28 -5.19 14.78
CA ASN A 646 27.71 -4.99 14.90
C ASN A 646 28.47 -6.30 15.20
N LEU A 647 27.92 -7.16 16.07
CA LEU A 647 28.46 -8.48 16.35
C LEU A 647 28.57 -9.33 15.07
N ILE A 648 27.53 -9.38 14.25
CA ILE A 648 27.52 -10.08 12.97
C ILE A 648 28.53 -9.47 11.99
N ALA A 649 28.60 -8.13 11.92
CA ALA A 649 29.54 -7.41 11.07
C ALA A 649 31.01 -7.75 11.40
N THR A 650 31.37 -7.71 12.67
CA THR A 650 32.75 -7.89 13.12
C THR A 650 33.17 -9.35 13.13
N SER A 651 32.28 -10.26 13.58
CA SER A 651 32.57 -11.71 13.66
C SER A 651 32.71 -12.36 12.28
N LEU A 652 32.02 -11.82 11.26
CA LEU A 652 31.99 -12.39 9.91
C LEU A 652 32.59 -11.45 8.85
N SER A 653 33.48 -10.53 9.27
CA SER A 653 34.01 -9.46 8.40
C SER A 653 34.69 -9.98 7.12
N GLU A 654 35.44 -11.10 7.20
CA GLU A 654 36.07 -11.73 6.04
C GLU A 654 35.03 -12.26 5.03
N LYS A 655 33.93 -12.85 5.53
CA LYS A 655 32.82 -13.33 4.66
C LYS A 655 32.10 -12.18 3.99
N TRP A 656 31.83 -11.10 4.73
CA TRP A 656 31.23 -9.90 4.17
C TRP A 656 32.11 -9.27 3.07
N LEU A 657 33.42 -9.18 3.30
CA LEU A 657 34.33 -8.64 2.29
C LEU A 657 34.43 -9.53 1.05
N ALA A 658 34.47 -10.86 1.25
CA ALA A 658 34.45 -11.81 0.15
C ALA A 658 33.16 -11.71 -0.68
N LEU A 659 32.00 -11.62 -0.01
CA LEU A 659 30.71 -11.47 -0.66
C LEU A 659 30.62 -10.13 -1.42
N TYR A 660 31.03 -9.01 -0.82
CA TYR A 660 31.08 -7.70 -1.45
C TYR A 660 31.89 -7.71 -2.73
N ASN A 661 33.10 -8.27 -2.69
CA ASN A 661 33.98 -8.32 -3.86
C ASN A 661 33.49 -9.26 -4.97
N LYS A 662 32.74 -10.30 -4.60
CA LYS A 662 32.18 -11.26 -5.55
C LYS A 662 31.01 -10.68 -6.36
N GLN A 663 30.24 -9.78 -5.77
CA GLN A 663 29.01 -9.22 -6.34
C GLN A 663 29.23 -7.97 -7.21
N ILE A 664 30.34 -7.90 -7.94
CA ILE A 664 30.60 -6.80 -8.87
C ILE A 664 29.85 -7.09 -10.18
N THR A 665 28.99 -6.16 -10.60
CA THR A 665 28.26 -6.21 -11.86
C THR A 665 29.03 -5.48 -12.98
N GLY A 666 28.67 -5.75 -14.23
CA GLY A 666 29.07 -4.95 -15.43
C GLY A 666 28.31 -3.62 -15.48
N PRO A 667 28.16 -3.02 -16.66
CA PRO A 667 27.28 -1.87 -16.85
C PRO A 667 25.85 -2.21 -16.40
N TYR A 668 25.16 -1.21 -15.83
CA TYR A 668 23.82 -1.41 -15.24
C TYR A 668 22.85 -2.09 -16.22
N GLN A 669 22.20 -3.13 -15.73
CA GLN A 669 21.04 -3.78 -16.34
C GLN A 669 20.00 -4.06 -15.26
N TYR A 670 18.72 -3.83 -15.60
CA TYR A 670 17.60 -4.21 -14.73
C TYR A 670 17.14 -5.61 -15.12
N ASP A 671 17.79 -6.62 -14.58
CA ASP A 671 17.42 -8.03 -14.63
C ASP A 671 17.60 -8.69 -13.28
N ALA A 672 16.96 -9.84 -13.06
CA ALA A 672 16.89 -10.48 -11.75
C ALA A 672 18.28 -10.80 -11.17
N ASP A 673 19.21 -11.32 -11.99
CA ASP A 673 20.55 -11.72 -11.54
C ASP A 673 21.37 -10.50 -11.07
N ASP A 674 21.36 -9.43 -11.82
CA ASP A 674 22.12 -8.22 -11.49
C ASP A 674 21.47 -7.42 -10.33
N VAL A 675 20.14 -7.40 -10.23
CA VAL A 675 19.40 -6.84 -9.08
C VAL A 675 19.82 -7.55 -7.79
N ASP A 676 19.85 -8.87 -7.79
CA ASP A 676 20.22 -9.67 -6.60
C ASP A 676 21.70 -9.52 -6.23
N LYS A 677 22.61 -9.41 -7.20
CA LYS A 677 24.03 -9.10 -6.96
C LYS A 677 24.18 -7.72 -6.30
N ARG A 678 23.53 -6.68 -6.84
CA ARG A 678 23.57 -5.33 -6.22
C ARG A 678 22.98 -5.33 -4.81
N ARG A 679 21.89 -6.08 -4.58
CA ARG A 679 21.28 -6.23 -3.25
C ARG A 679 22.27 -6.82 -2.24
N LEU A 680 22.92 -7.93 -2.58
CA LEU A 680 23.94 -8.56 -1.74
C LEU A 680 25.17 -7.67 -1.54
N ARG A 681 25.63 -6.97 -2.57
CA ARG A 681 26.78 -6.07 -2.49
C ARG A 681 26.49 -4.91 -1.54
N ASN A 682 25.35 -4.23 -1.70
CA ASN A 682 24.97 -3.10 -0.86
C ASN A 682 24.67 -3.52 0.59
N LEU A 683 24.07 -4.71 0.79
CA LEU A 683 23.94 -5.30 2.12
C LEU A 683 25.30 -5.54 2.76
N SER A 684 26.25 -6.16 2.04
CA SER A 684 27.59 -6.42 2.54
C SER A 684 28.31 -5.12 2.93
N LEU A 685 28.23 -4.07 2.08
CA LEU A 685 28.79 -2.76 2.39
C LEU A 685 28.23 -2.19 3.70
N SER A 686 26.91 -2.33 3.91
CA SER A 686 26.25 -1.81 5.12
C SER A 686 26.68 -2.51 6.43
N TYR A 687 27.24 -3.71 6.35
CA TYR A 687 27.90 -4.40 7.47
C TYR A 687 29.37 -4.02 7.58
N LEU A 688 30.09 -3.96 6.47
CA LEU A 688 31.53 -3.63 6.44
C LEU A 688 31.86 -2.26 7.06
N VAL A 689 30.95 -1.29 6.90
CA VAL A 689 31.14 0.06 7.47
C VAL A 689 31.11 0.10 9.00
N GLN A 690 30.71 -0.96 9.66
CA GLN A 690 30.72 -1.08 11.13
C GLN A 690 32.02 -1.67 11.67
N GLY A 691 32.93 -2.11 10.79
CA GLY A 691 34.25 -2.65 11.12
C GLY A 691 35.34 -1.60 11.20
N ASP A 692 36.42 -1.80 10.44
CA ASP A 692 37.55 -0.88 10.37
C ASP A 692 37.16 0.42 9.66
N ALA A 693 37.30 1.56 10.35
CA ALA A 693 36.88 2.87 9.85
C ALA A 693 37.63 3.33 8.59
N ALA A 694 38.88 2.95 8.43
CA ALA A 694 39.70 3.33 7.27
C ALA A 694 39.25 2.53 6.04
N GLN A 695 39.05 1.21 6.19
CA GLN A 695 38.54 0.35 5.15
C GLN A 695 37.09 0.75 4.77
N ALA A 696 36.24 1.05 5.74
CA ALA A 696 34.88 1.54 5.52
C ALA A 696 34.86 2.81 4.65
N SER A 697 35.71 3.79 5.00
CA SER A 697 35.81 5.06 4.24
C SER A 697 36.27 4.83 2.81
N GLU A 698 37.26 3.94 2.59
CA GLU A 698 37.75 3.58 1.26
C GLU A 698 36.66 2.93 0.41
N LEU A 699 35.93 1.92 0.96
CA LEU A 699 34.86 1.19 0.25
C LEU A 699 33.71 2.13 -0.13
N LEU A 700 33.24 2.97 0.81
CA LEU A 700 32.17 3.94 0.54
C LEU A 700 32.56 4.91 -0.55
N THR A 701 33.78 5.48 -0.49
CA THR A 701 34.26 6.44 -1.49
C THR A 701 34.44 5.79 -2.86
N ALA A 702 35.03 4.60 -2.91
CA ALA A 702 35.28 3.88 -4.15
C ALA A 702 33.96 3.48 -4.86
N GLN A 703 33.00 2.93 -4.11
CA GLN A 703 31.72 2.56 -4.70
C GLN A 703 30.91 3.77 -5.14
N PHE A 704 30.86 4.85 -4.34
CA PHE A 704 30.14 6.08 -4.70
C PHE A 704 30.71 6.72 -5.99
N ALA A 705 32.03 6.74 -6.14
CA ALA A 705 32.68 7.27 -7.32
C ALA A 705 32.50 6.43 -8.58
N SER A 706 32.38 5.10 -8.43
CA SER A 706 32.23 4.15 -9.55
C SER A 706 30.79 3.80 -9.89
N ALA A 707 29.80 4.16 -9.05
CA ALA A 707 28.40 3.81 -9.26
C ALA A 707 27.85 4.43 -10.55
N ASP A 708 27.38 3.58 -11.45
CA ASP A 708 26.74 3.94 -12.71
C ASP A 708 25.20 3.88 -12.63
N ASN A 709 24.67 3.62 -11.42
CA ASN A 709 23.25 3.47 -11.16
C ASN A 709 22.85 4.02 -9.77
N MET A 710 21.55 4.30 -9.60
CA MET A 710 21.01 4.86 -8.35
C MET A 710 20.99 3.84 -7.21
N THR A 711 20.81 2.55 -7.49
CA THR A 711 20.80 1.49 -6.46
C THR A 711 22.11 1.46 -5.70
N ASP A 712 23.24 1.45 -6.42
CA ASP A 712 24.57 1.45 -5.80
C ASP A 712 24.89 2.79 -5.14
N SER A 713 24.49 3.92 -5.75
CA SER A 713 24.67 5.24 -5.16
C SER A 713 23.95 5.37 -3.82
N LEU A 714 22.66 4.99 -3.76
CA LEU A 714 21.88 4.99 -2.52
C LEU A 714 22.32 3.90 -1.54
N GLY A 715 22.80 2.77 -2.04
CA GLY A 715 23.42 1.72 -1.22
C GLY A 715 24.57 2.24 -0.38
N VAL A 716 25.44 3.06 -0.99
CA VAL A 716 26.54 3.75 -0.29
C VAL A 716 25.99 4.73 0.77
N LEU A 717 25.02 5.59 0.41
CA LEU A 717 24.48 6.58 1.34
C LEU A 717 23.76 5.95 2.53
N LYS A 718 22.99 4.87 2.30
CA LYS A 718 22.37 4.08 3.36
C LYS A 718 23.41 3.38 4.23
N ALA A 719 24.46 2.82 3.65
CA ALA A 719 25.55 2.22 4.40
C ALA A 719 26.29 3.27 5.27
N ALA A 720 26.51 4.48 4.75
CA ALA A 720 27.16 5.57 5.47
C ALA A 720 26.40 6.02 6.73
N GLN A 721 25.07 5.79 6.79
CA GLN A 721 24.29 6.05 8.02
C GLN A 721 24.71 5.17 9.21
N TYR A 722 25.40 4.06 8.97
CA TYR A 722 25.97 3.20 10.02
C TYR A 722 27.41 3.57 10.40
N GLY A 723 28.02 4.46 9.64
CA GLY A 723 29.42 4.90 9.81
C GLY A 723 29.57 6.27 10.45
N SER A 724 30.53 7.04 9.97
CA SER A 724 30.82 8.40 10.46
C SER A 724 29.80 9.41 9.93
N VAL A 725 29.28 10.27 10.83
CA VAL A 725 28.38 11.38 10.46
C VAL A 725 29.04 12.35 9.48
N ASP A 726 30.31 12.64 9.66
CA ASP A 726 31.06 13.60 8.79
C ASP A 726 31.19 13.03 7.36
N GLN A 727 31.44 11.73 7.23
CA GLN A 727 31.48 11.06 5.91
C GLN A 727 30.10 11.01 5.25
N PHE A 728 29.05 10.73 6.00
CA PHE A 728 27.68 10.79 5.51
C PHE A 728 27.37 12.20 4.98
N ASP A 729 27.58 13.24 5.77
CA ASP A 729 27.31 14.63 5.37
C ASP A 729 28.13 15.03 4.11
N HIS A 730 29.39 14.56 3.98
CA HIS A 730 30.21 14.81 2.80
C HIS A 730 29.65 14.16 1.53
N LEU A 731 29.24 12.87 1.60
CA LEU A 731 28.66 12.15 0.47
C LEU A 731 27.28 12.73 0.09
N MET A 732 26.48 13.11 1.08
CA MET A 732 25.16 13.72 0.86
C MET A 732 25.27 15.10 0.18
N ALA A 733 26.29 15.89 0.49
CA ALA A 733 26.55 17.17 -0.19
C ALA A 733 26.91 16.96 -1.67
N GLN A 734 27.75 15.97 -2.00
CA GLN A 734 28.07 15.61 -3.39
C GLN A 734 26.83 15.09 -4.14
N PHE A 735 26.00 14.31 -3.45
CA PHE A 735 24.77 13.78 -4.04
C PHE A 735 23.78 14.91 -4.35
N GLU A 736 23.59 15.88 -3.43
CA GLU A 736 22.73 17.04 -3.67
C GLU A 736 23.25 17.90 -4.84
N GLU A 737 24.55 18.20 -4.91
CA GLU A 737 25.14 18.97 -5.99
C GLU A 737 24.85 18.34 -7.35
N ARG A 738 24.92 17.01 -7.44
CA ARG A 738 24.64 16.26 -8.66
C ARG A 738 23.16 16.27 -9.02
N TRP A 739 22.25 16.16 -8.04
CA TRP A 739 20.85 15.80 -8.25
C TRP A 739 19.82 16.87 -7.86
N ARG A 740 20.26 18.07 -7.41
CA ARG A 740 19.34 19.14 -6.97
C ARG A 740 18.30 19.57 -8.01
N HIS A 741 18.47 19.21 -9.26
CA HIS A 741 17.57 19.51 -10.37
C HIS A 741 16.47 18.44 -10.57
N ASP A 742 16.66 17.20 -10.05
CA ASP A 742 15.71 16.10 -10.21
C ASP A 742 14.85 15.95 -8.94
N PRO A 743 13.54 16.21 -9.02
CA PRO A 743 12.67 16.19 -7.86
C PRO A 743 12.52 14.80 -7.23
N LEU A 744 12.53 13.72 -8.01
CA LEU A 744 12.39 12.36 -7.50
C LEU A 744 13.64 11.90 -6.75
N VAL A 745 14.81 12.30 -7.22
CA VAL A 745 16.07 12.01 -6.53
C VAL A 745 16.22 12.88 -5.28
N LEU A 746 15.74 14.12 -5.34
CA LEU A 746 15.77 15.03 -4.19
C LEU A 746 14.86 14.52 -3.05
N ASP A 747 13.76 13.82 -3.35
CA ASP A 747 12.96 13.14 -2.33
C ASP A 747 13.76 12.06 -1.58
N LYS A 748 14.62 11.33 -2.27
CA LYS A 748 15.53 10.35 -1.66
C LYS A 748 16.55 11.03 -0.74
N TRP A 749 17.09 12.16 -1.18
CA TRP A 749 18.01 12.99 -0.40
C TRP A 749 17.35 13.53 0.90
N PHE A 750 16.14 14.08 0.80
CA PHE A 750 15.36 14.52 1.96
C PHE A 750 15.11 13.38 2.95
N ALA A 751 14.69 12.22 2.45
CA ALA A 751 14.38 11.06 3.28
C ALA A 751 15.63 10.56 4.05
N LEU A 752 16.79 10.47 3.39
CA LEU A 752 18.04 10.04 4.01
C LEU A 752 18.51 11.02 5.11
N HIS A 753 18.35 12.32 4.91
CA HIS A 753 18.65 13.30 5.96
C HIS A 753 17.66 13.22 7.12
N ALA A 754 16.36 13.07 6.84
CA ALA A 754 15.32 13.05 7.86
C ALA A 754 15.36 11.80 8.74
N ASN A 755 15.78 10.65 8.19
CA ASN A 755 15.87 9.40 8.94
C ASN A 755 17.28 9.10 9.49
N MET A 756 18.27 9.97 9.26
CA MET A 756 19.61 9.82 9.84
C MET A 756 19.57 9.98 11.35
N GLU A 757 19.98 8.93 12.07
CA GLU A 757 20.08 8.94 13.52
C GLU A 757 21.27 9.82 13.97
N ARG A 758 20.97 10.99 14.50
CA ARG A 758 21.93 11.97 14.96
C ARG A 758 21.37 12.87 16.06
N SER A 759 22.21 13.33 16.96
CA SER A 759 21.79 14.12 18.13
C SER A 759 21.22 15.50 17.78
N ASP A 760 21.57 16.05 16.61
CA ASP A 760 21.14 17.38 16.15
C ASP A 760 19.98 17.32 15.13
N ILE A 761 19.32 16.18 14.97
CA ILE A 761 18.30 16.00 13.93
C ILE A 761 17.16 17.03 14.01
N LEU A 762 16.67 17.34 15.21
CA LEU A 762 15.60 18.31 15.41
C LEU A 762 16.00 19.76 15.06
N ALA A 763 17.30 20.07 15.09
CA ALA A 763 17.80 21.35 14.60
C ALA A 763 17.98 21.37 13.07
N ARG A 764 18.16 20.19 12.45
CA ARG A 764 18.31 20.06 10.99
C ARG A 764 16.99 20.01 10.24
N LEU A 765 15.94 19.42 10.81
CA LEU A 765 14.64 19.32 10.14
C LEU A 765 14.11 20.69 9.66
N PRO A 766 14.15 21.78 10.44
CA PRO A 766 13.75 23.11 9.95
C PRO A 766 14.57 23.60 8.75
N LEU A 767 15.84 23.20 8.64
CA LEU A 767 16.68 23.54 7.48
C LEU A 767 16.23 22.80 6.23
N LEU A 768 15.89 21.50 6.34
CA LEU A 768 15.33 20.72 5.24
C LEU A 768 13.99 21.31 4.76
N LEU A 769 13.13 21.70 5.71
CA LEU A 769 11.82 22.29 5.41
C LEU A 769 11.91 23.72 4.85
N SER A 770 13.04 24.40 5.01
CA SER A 770 13.32 25.72 4.40
C SER A 770 14.07 25.62 3.07
N HIS A 771 14.37 24.41 2.60
CA HIS A 771 15.04 24.19 1.33
C HIS A 771 14.18 24.71 0.16
N GLU A 772 14.79 25.34 -0.85
CA GLU A 772 14.10 25.98 -1.97
C GLU A 772 13.17 25.06 -2.77
N LYS A 773 13.43 23.75 -2.73
CA LYS A 773 12.64 22.71 -3.42
C LYS A 773 11.62 22.04 -2.51
N PHE A 774 11.56 22.38 -1.22
CA PHE A 774 10.53 21.86 -0.32
C PHE A 774 9.24 22.67 -0.43
N SER A 775 8.11 21.99 -0.45
CA SER A 775 6.76 22.60 -0.38
C SER A 775 5.83 21.74 0.45
N LEU A 776 5.06 22.33 1.35
CA LEU A 776 3.97 21.66 2.07
C LEU A 776 2.78 21.32 1.15
N ASP A 777 2.66 21.96 0.00
CA ASP A 777 1.61 21.69 -0.98
C ASP A 777 1.89 20.39 -1.78
N ASN A 778 3.14 19.89 -1.73
CA ASN A 778 3.53 18.68 -2.45
C ASN A 778 3.54 17.46 -1.51
N PRO A 779 2.66 16.47 -1.70
CA PRO A 779 2.59 15.28 -0.85
C PRO A 779 3.89 14.47 -0.81
N ASN A 780 4.66 14.41 -1.90
CA ASN A 780 5.92 13.66 -1.96
C ASN A 780 6.98 14.30 -1.06
N ARG A 781 7.10 15.64 -1.11
CA ARG A 781 8.02 16.42 -0.25
C ARG A 781 7.68 16.28 1.22
N VAL A 782 6.39 16.34 1.56
CA VAL A 782 5.91 16.13 2.94
C VAL A 782 6.28 14.73 3.43
N ARG A 783 6.03 13.70 2.63
CA ARG A 783 6.37 12.31 3.00
C ARG A 783 7.88 12.10 3.13
N SER A 784 8.68 12.71 2.25
CA SER A 784 10.14 12.53 2.27
C SER A 784 10.81 13.16 3.50
N VAL A 785 10.25 14.22 4.09
CA VAL A 785 10.82 14.83 5.31
C VAL A 785 10.04 14.40 6.54
N LEU A 786 8.76 14.79 6.64
CA LEU A 786 7.96 14.56 7.85
C LEU A 786 7.64 13.07 8.04
N GLY A 787 7.29 12.37 6.95
CA GLY A 787 7.07 10.93 6.96
C GLY A 787 8.33 10.18 7.35
N SER A 788 9.44 10.42 6.65
CA SER A 788 10.70 9.72 6.93
C SER A 788 11.20 9.95 8.37
N PHE A 789 11.05 11.16 8.91
CA PHE A 789 11.37 11.43 10.31
C PHE A 789 10.45 10.67 11.28
N ALA A 790 9.13 10.77 11.08
CA ALA A 790 8.17 10.24 12.05
C ALA A 790 8.07 8.72 12.06
N PHE A 791 8.32 8.07 10.93
CA PHE A 791 8.21 6.60 10.81
C PHE A 791 9.55 5.88 11.00
N TYR A 792 10.70 6.50 10.65
CA TYR A 792 11.96 5.77 10.54
C TYR A 792 13.13 6.35 11.37
N ASN A 793 13.02 7.56 11.92
CA ASN A 793 14.03 8.11 12.82
C ASN A 793 13.67 7.75 14.27
N VAL A 794 14.14 6.59 14.74
CA VAL A 794 13.70 6.00 16.02
C VAL A 794 14.03 6.90 17.21
N LEU A 795 15.30 7.28 17.37
CA LEU A 795 15.75 8.04 18.57
C LEU A 795 15.31 9.50 18.52
N GLY A 796 15.30 10.11 17.33
CA GLY A 796 14.92 11.52 17.18
C GLY A 796 13.41 11.73 17.35
N PHE A 797 12.59 10.88 16.74
CA PHE A 797 11.14 10.96 16.86
C PHE A 797 10.67 10.61 18.27
N HIS A 798 11.22 9.53 18.85
CA HIS A 798 10.89 9.07 20.19
C HIS A 798 11.80 9.66 21.28
N ALA A 799 12.38 10.85 21.06
CA ALA A 799 13.18 11.53 22.06
C ALA A 799 12.44 11.65 23.39
N ILE A 800 13.11 11.30 24.50
CA ILE A 800 12.48 11.15 25.83
C ILE A 800 11.88 12.47 26.39
N ASP A 801 12.27 13.61 25.86
CA ASP A 801 11.70 14.91 26.19
C ASP A 801 10.44 15.28 25.40
N GLY A 802 10.04 14.43 24.40
CA GLY A 802 8.87 14.61 23.57
C GLY A 802 9.00 15.65 22.45
N SER A 803 10.21 16.14 22.21
CA SER A 803 10.47 17.18 21.19
C SER A 803 10.17 16.70 19.76
N GLY A 804 10.39 15.42 19.44
CA GLY A 804 10.00 14.82 18.16
C GLY A 804 8.48 14.80 17.95
N TYR A 805 7.72 14.47 18.98
CA TYR A 805 6.26 14.47 18.94
C TYR A 805 5.67 15.88 18.78
N GLN A 806 6.25 16.85 19.48
CA GLN A 806 5.86 18.26 19.34
C GLN A 806 6.13 18.77 17.93
N PHE A 807 7.31 18.47 17.38
CA PHE A 807 7.67 18.85 16.02
C PHE A 807 6.64 18.33 15.01
N LEU A 808 6.31 17.03 15.05
CA LEU A 808 5.32 16.45 14.15
C LEU A 808 3.94 17.10 14.31
N ALA A 809 3.46 17.26 15.54
CA ALA A 809 2.16 17.86 15.83
C ALA A 809 2.04 19.31 15.30
N ASP A 810 3.11 20.10 15.37
CA ASP A 810 3.16 21.46 14.81
C ASP A 810 2.94 21.48 13.30
N TYR A 811 3.48 20.48 12.59
CA TYR A 811 3.30 20.35 11.14
C TYR A 811 1.97 19.70 10.75
N ILE A 812 1.44 18.77 11.54
CA ILE A 812 0.07 18.25 11.36
C ILE A 812 -0.95 19.39 11.38
N LEU A 813 -0.84 20.32 12.36
CA LEU A 813 -1.72 21.48 12.44
C LEU A 813 -1.61 22.42 11.22
N LYS A 814 -0.44 22.57 10.63
CA LYS A 814 -0.25 23.32 9.37
C LYS A 814 -0.86 22.57 8.19
N LEU A 815 -0.58 21.27 8.07
CA LEU A 815 -1.08 20.42 6.99
C LEU A 815 -2.61 20.29 7.01
N ASN A 816 -3.26 20.36 8.18
CA ASN A 816 -4.71 20.31 8.31
C ASN A 816 -5.43 21.33 7.42
N SER A 817 -4.84 22.50 7.20
CA SER A 817 -5.42 23.54 6.36
C SER A 817 -4.97 23.48 4.90
N VAL A 818 -3.97 22.69 4.57
CA VAL A 818 -3.39 22.54 3.22
C VAL A 818 -3.90 21.27 2.58
N ASN A 819 -3.60 20.13 3.20
CA ASN A 819 -3.97 18.80 2.70
C ASN A 819 -4.30 17.85 3.87
N PRO A 820 -5.60 17.79 4.25
CA PRO A 820 -6.07 16.95 5.37
C PRO A 820 -5.76 15.47 5.21
N GLN A 821 -5.84 14.92 4.02
CA GLN A 821 -5.52 13.50 3.75
C GLN A 821 -4.07 13.17 4.07
N VAL A 822 -3.13 14.03 3.65
CA VAL A 822 -1.71 13.85 3.95
C VAL A 822 -1.47 14.00 5.46
N ALA A 823 -2.10 14.98 6.10
CA ALA A 823 -2.04 15.16 7.56
C ALA A 823 -2.51 13.91 8.32
N ALA A 824 -3.64 13.33 7.89
CA ALA A 824 -4.21 12.12 8.49
C ALA A 824 -3.33 10.86 8.30
N ARG A 825 -2.53 10.80 7.24
CA ARG A 825 -1.55 9.71 7.06
C ARG A 825 -0.31 9.91 7.92
N ILE A 826 0.22 11.12 7.99
CA ILE A 826 1.46 11.44 8.72
C ILE A 826 1.26 11.38 10.25
N ILE A 827 0.04 11.57 10.79
CA ILE A 827 -0.24 11.49 12.23
C ILE A 827 -0.14 10.07 12.79
N THR A 828 -0.17 9.04 11.97
CA THR A 828 -0.28 7.62 12.37
C THR A 828 0.71 7.20 13.47
N PRO A 829 2.00 7.59 13.48
CA PRO A 829 2.91 7.23 14.57
C PRO A 829 2.45 7.74 15.95
N LEU A 830 1.83 8.92 16.04
CA LEU A 830 1.28 9.44 17.31
C LEU A 830 0.08 8.64 17.80
N THR A 831 -0.70 8.02 16.92
CA THR A 831 -1.90 7.27 17.31
C THR A 831 -1.58 5.92 17.96
N GLN A 832 -0.33 5.45 17.90
CA GLN A 832 0.13 4.20 18.50
C GLN A 832 0.72 4.37 19.92
N TRP A 833 0.46 5.48 20.56
CA TRP A 833 1.06 5.90 21.83
C TRP A 833 1.01 4.85 22.95
N GLN A 834 0.02 3.98 22.98
CA GLN A 834 -0.21 3.02 24.09
C GLN A 834 0.86 1.93 24.16
N LYS A 835 1.60 1.68 23.10
CA LYS A 835 2.66 0.66 23.06
C LYS A 835 3.99 1.12 23.71
N PHE A 836 4.12 2.39 24.02
CA PHE A 836 5.36 2.96 24.55
C PHE A 836 5.38 3.01 26.09
N ASP A 837 6.52 3.32 26.67
CA ASP A 837 6.68 3.54 28.10
C ASP A 837 5.77 4.68 28.61
N PRO A 838 5.41 4.71 29.91
CA PRO A 838 4.46 5.68 30.44
C PRO A 838 4.82 7.15 30.19
N LYS A 839 6.11 7.48 30.13
CA LYS A 839 6.58 8.84 29.86
C LYS A 839 6.25 9.27 28.44
N ARG A 840 6.53 8.41 27.47
CA ARG A 840 6.20 8.66 26.06
C ARG A 840 4.70 8.64 25.81
N GLN A 841 3.95 7.75 26.47
CA GLN A 841 2.50 7.75 26.42
C GLN A 841 1.91 9.12 26.81
N GLU A 842 2.37 9.71 27.92
CA GLU A 842 1.89 11.02 28.38
C GLU A 842 2.19 12.12 27.36
N LEU A 843 3.42 12.15 26.82
CA LEU A 843 3.88 13.16 25.86
C LEU A 843 3.14 13.06 24.52
N MET A 844 2.94 11.84 24.00
CA MET A 844 2.21 11.62 22.74
C MET A 844 0.72 11.99 22.90
N ARG A 845 0.07 11.57 23.98
CA ARG A 845 -1.33 11.94 24.30
C ARG A 845 -1.50 13.45 24.44
N TYR A 846 -0.53 14.14 25.06
CA TYR A 846 -0.56 15.60 25.15
C TYR A 846 -0.60 16.25 23.76
N GLN A 847 0.20 15.77 22.80
CA GLN A 847 0.20 16.30 21.44
C GLN A 847 -1.11 15.99 20.70
N LEU A 848 -1.66 14.77 20.84
CA LEU A 848 -2.96 14.43 20.28
C LEU A 848 -4.09 15.31 20.84
N ALA A 849 -4.09 15.56 22.16
CA ALA A 849 -5.05 16.47 22.78
C ALA A 849 -4.94 17.90 22.24
N ARG A 850 -3.70 18.39 22.06
CA ARG A 850 -3.43 19.71 21.46
C ARG A 850 -3.95 19.81 20.01
N ILE A 851 -3.84 18.72 19.23
CA ILE A 851 -4.41 18.67 17.88
C ILE A 851 -5.94 18.66 17.96
N ALA A 852 -6.54 17.89 18.87
CA ALA A 852 -7.99 17.83 19.07
C ALA A 852 -8.62 19.19 19.43
N ASP A 853 -7.88 20.05 20.14
CA ASP A 853 -8.32 21.39 20.51
C ASP A 853 -8.40 22.38 19.33
N CYS A 854 -7.93 21.99 18.14
CA CYS A 854 -7.99 22.82 16.93
C CYS A 854 -9.45 22.94 16.45
N LYS A 855 -10.00 24.17 16.46
CA LYS A 855 -11.40 24.44 16.10
C LYS A 855 -11.76 24.17 14.64
N THR A 856 -10.77 24.14 13.77
CA THR A 856 -10.91 23.96 12.31
C THR A 856 -10.34 22.62 11.87
N LEU A 857 -10.33 21.62 12.77
CA LEU A 857 -9.81 20.31 12.45
C LEU A 857 -10.67 19.63 11.38
N SER A 858 -10.03 19.03 10.40
CA SER A 858 -10.68 18.29 9.31
C SER A 858 -11.36 17.01 9.81
N LYS A 859 -12.35 16.51 9.06
CA LYS A 859 -13.04 15.24 9.36
C LYS A 859 -12.03 14.08 9.43
N ASP A 860 -11.03 14.05 8.54
CA ASP A 860 -9.93 13.06 8.51
C ASP A 860 -9.19 12.97 9.84
N LEU A 861 -8.75 14.12 10.35
CA LEU A 861 -8.01 14.19 11.61
C LEU A 861 -8.91 14.01 12.84
N ILE A 862 -10.16 14.54 12.82
CA ILE A 862 -11.12 14.36 13.90
C ILE A 862 -11.31 12.87 14.19
N GLU A 863 -11.52 12.06 13.17
CA GLU A 863 -11.71 10.62 13.33
C GLU A 863 -10.51 9.96 14.00
N LYS A 864 -9.30 10.16 13.46
CA LYS A 864 -8.08 9.51 13.97
C LYS A 864 -7.74 9.96 15.39
N VAL A 865 -7.81 11.26 15.65
CA VAL A 865 -7.46 11.81 16.96
C VAL A 865 -8.48 11.42 18.04
N SER A 866 -9.79 11.52 17.72
CA SER A 866 -10.83 11.16 18.69
C SER A 866 -10.83 9.67 19.03
N LYS A 867 -10.70 8.78 18.03
CA LYS A 867 -10.56 7.34 18.25
C LYS A 867 -9.35 7.04 19.12
N SER A 868 -8.19 7.62 18.80
CA SER A 868 -6.95 7.39 19.54
C SER A 868 -7.00 7.85 21.00
N LEU A 869 -7.58 9.01 21.27
CA LEU A 869 -7.69 9.55 22.64
C LEU A 869 -8.72 8.82 23.50
N ASN A 870 -9.80 8.31 22.90
CA ASN A 870 -10.87 7.59 23.59
C ASN A 870 -10.59 6.11 23.79
N TYR A 871 -9.58 5.57 23.18
CA TYR A 871 -9.23 4.15 23.27
C TYR A 871 -8.56 3.85 24.61
N THR A 872 -9.08 2.87 25.33
CA THR A 872 -8.42 2.21 26.47
C THR A 872 -8.03 0.80 26.03
N ALA A 873 -6.73 0.46 26.09
CA ALA A 873 -6.27 -0.90 25.79
C ALA A 873 -6.93 -1.89 26.78
N HIS A 874 -7.43 -3.00 26.25
CA HIS A 874 -8.06 -4.07 27.03
C HIS A 874 -7.03 -5.08 27.53
#